data_7e40dc629d69b6d86017396fa7aa6f77
#
_entry.id   7e40dc629d69b6d86017396fa7aa6f77
#
_cell.length_a   1.000
_cell.length_b   1.000
_cell.length_c   1.000
_cell.angle_alpha   90.00
_cell.angle_beta   90.00
_cell.angle_gamma   90.00
#
_symmetry.space_group_name_H-M   'P 1'
#
loop_
_entity.id
_entity.type
_entity.pdbx_description
1 polymer ?
#
loop_
_entity_poly.entity_id
_entity_poly.type
_entity_poly.pdbx_seq_one_letter_code
_entity_poly.pdbx_strand_id
1 'polypeptide(L)'
;MKFTDGYWHMRDGVHPLYPAEVHDIVVEPSALTVYAPTAHIGRRGDTINRPMLSVRVTAPMADVVGVRIAHFTGGPVRGPQFELTAGDAPVVVDADAATFASGALSVRFGRGDRWRMDFLADGEVLTGSGRKAMAAITTDDGHYIREQLGLGVGQTVYGLGERFGPLVKNGQPVEIWNADGGTSSEQAYKNVPFYLTTGGYGVFVNHPGRVCFEVASEMVSRVQFSVAGQELEYFVIYGPTPKEILRKYTALTGRPALPPPWSFGLWLTTSFTTSYDEQTVMGFVDGMAERDLPLSVFHFDTFWMREFHWCDFEWDPRTFPDPTGMLKRLKERGLRVSVWINPYIAQRSALFAEGAAHGYLVRRPDGGVWQTDSWQAGMGLVDFTNPQACAWYAGKLRALLEMGVDCFKTDFGERIPTDVVWHDGSDPQRMHNYYTQLYNKTVFELLREHRGDGEAVLYARSATAGGQQFPVHWGGDSESTFESMAESLRGGLSLAMSGFGFWSHDIGGFEGRPDPAVFKRWIAFGLLTSHSRLHGNHTYRVPWEFDQEAVDVLRAFTRLKARLMPYLFGAAVTAHREGVPVMRPMVAEFPDDPTCAYLDRQYMLGDSLLVAPVFSASGRTSYYVPAGRWTHLMTGEVVEGPCWVSQTCGFDTVPVYVRPGTVLPWGARDDRPDYAYHDGVTLRLYEVSAPVRVAVPALDGTAAASFTVTPKDGAIHVHRDGPAVPWRVEIPGQPTVEATHDQDVLVSRKPTRPHDSVGKSGVG
;
A
#
# COMPACT_ATOMS: atom_id res chain seq x y z
N MET A 1 -13.91 -3.99 18.75
CA MET A 1 -14.80 -4.67 19.76
C MET A 1 -15.60 -3.59 20.48
N LYS A 2 -16.90 -3.78 20.55
CA LYS A 2 -17.82 -2.87 21.27
C LYS A 2 -17.98 -3.31 22.71
N PHE A 3 -17.83 -2.37 23.64
CA PHE A 3 -17.93 -2.61 25.08
C PHE A 3 -19.22 -2.05 25.70
N THR A 4 -19.88 -1.11 25.02
CA THR A 4 -21.10 -0.46 25.50
C THR A 4 -22.35 -1.07 24.88
N ASP A 5 -23.47 -0.98 25.61
CA ASP A 5 -24.81 -1.23 25.12
C ASP A 5 -25.56 0.11 25.05
N GLY A 6 -25.64 0.65 23.84
CA GLY A 6 -26.08 2.02 23.63
C GLY A 6 -25.12 3.04 24.24
N TYR A 7 -25.68 4.15 24.76
CA TYR A 7 -24.88 5.28 25.25
C TYR A 7 -24.53 5.20 26.75
N TRP A 8 -25.38 4.54 27.55
CA TRP A 8 -25.33 4.64 29.03
C TRP A 8 -24.78 3.40 29.70
N HIS A 9 -25.00 2.23 29.13
CA HIS A 9 -24.72 0.94 29.74
C HIS A 9 -23.46 0.29 29.18
N MET A 10 -22.78 -0.48 30.02
CA MET A 10 -21.80 -1.45 29.55
C MET A 10 -22.55 -2.73 29.18
N ARG A 11 -21.99 -3.51 28.27
CA ARG A 11 -22.47 -4.87 27.98
C ARG A 11 -22.31 -5.74 29.23
N ASP A 12 -23.14 -6.77 29.36
CA ASP A 12 -23.02 -7.74 30.44
C ASP A 12 -21.62 -8.33 30.47
N GLY A 13 -21.06 -8.55 31.69
CA GLY A 13 -19.70 -9.06 31.89
C GLY A 13 -18.57 -8.07 31.61
N VAL A 14 -18.85 -6.82 31.24
CA VAL A 14 -17.82 -5.80 30.93
C VAL A 14 -17.60 -4.86 32.11
N HIS A 15 -16.40 -4.86 32.68
CA HIS A 15 -16.03 -4.08 33.86
C HIS A 15 -14.86 -3.12 33.55
N PRO A 16 -15.12 -1.83 33.23
CA PRO A 16 -14.10 -0.87 32.90
C PRO A 16 -13.55 -0.16 34.13
N LEU A 17 -12.25 0.07 34.14
CA LEU A 17 -11.51 0.94 35.05
C LEU A 17 -11.05 2.17 34.29
N TYR A 18 -11.61 3.34 34.58
CA TYR A 18 -11.30 4.59 33.92
C TYR A 18 -10.34 5.45 34.76
N PRO A 19 -9.31 6.09 34.18
CA PRO A 19 -8.56 7.12 34.88
C PRO A 19 -9.50 8.26 35.27
N ALA A 20 -9.41 8.70 36.52
CA ALA A 20 -10.23 9.77 37.06
C ALA A 20 -9.56 11.14 37.00
N GLU A 21 -8.26 11.19 37.29
CA GLU A 21 -7.46 12.42 37.41
C GLU A 21 -5.98 12.14 37.05
N VAL A 22 -5.22 13.20 36.88
CA VAL A 22 -3.74 13.18 36.91
C VAL A 22 -3.29 13.34 38.35
N HIS A 23 -2.81 12.28 39.00
CA HIS A 23 -2.41 12.28 40.39
C HIS A 23 -0.93 12.66 40.58
N ASP A 24 -0.05 12.06 39.78
CA ASP A 24 1.39 12.31 39.83
C ASP A 24 2.01 12.31 38.44
N ILE A 25 3.12 13.03 38.31
CA ILE A 25 3.85 13.16 37.04
C ILE A 25 5.35 12.99 37.31
N VAL A 26 5.96 12.07 36.60
CA VAL A 26 7.42 11.86 36.60
C VAL A 26 8.00 12.31 35.26
N VAL A 27 8.96 13.24 35.34
CA VAL A 27 9.68 13.77 34.17
C VAL A 27 11.01 13.05 34.05
N GLU A 28 11.30 12.55 32.88
CA GLU A 28 12.57 11.98 32.44
C GLU A 28 13.14 12.84 31.31
N PRO A 29 14.44 12.73 30.97
CA PRO A 29 15.03 13.55 29.89
C PRO A 29 14.33 13.43 28.52
N SER A 30 13.72 12.26 28.22
CA SER A 30 13.06 11.97 26.93
C SER A 30 11.63 11.45 27.08
N ALA A 31 11.04 11.53 28.28
CA ALA A 31 9.71 11.01 28.54
C ALA A 31 8.96 11.75 29.63
N LEU A 32 7.65 11.64 29.59
CA LEU A 32 6.73 12.09 30.67
C LEU A 32 5.87 10.90 31.07
N THR A 33 5.86 10.53 32.33
CA THR A 33 4.98 9.47 32.86
C THR A 33 3.93 10.08 33.78
N VAL A 34 2.67 9.81 33.50
CA VAL A 34 1.51 10.24 34.28
C VAL A 34 0.91 9.03 35.00
N TYR A 35 0.68 9.16 36.31
CA TYR A 35 -0.01 8.17 37.11
C TYR A 35 -1.46 8.63 37.34
N ALA A 36 -2.40 7.83 36.85
CA ALA A 36 -3.82 8.17 36.82
C ALA A 36 -4.66 7.12 37.53
N PRO A 37 -5.01 7.35 38.82
CA PRO A 37 -5.87 6.47 39.62
C PRO A 37 -7.31 6.44 39.03
N THR A 38 -8.02 5.36 39.32
CA THR A 38 -9.40 5.16 38.84
C THR A 38 -10.47 5.78 39.71
N ALA A 39 -10.05 6.51 40.75
CA ALA A 39 -10.89 7.34 41.60
C ALA A 39 -10.13 8.59 42.00
N HIS A 40 -10.85 9.61 42.44
CA HIS A 40 -10.24 10.82 43.00
C HIS A 40 -9.54 10.53 44.33
N ILE A 41 -8.31 11.03 44.49
CA ILE A 41 -7.45 10.82 45.67
C ILE A 41 -7.32 12.14 46.43
N GLY A 42 -8.14 12.33 47.42
CA GLY A 42 -8.11 13.53 48.32
C GLY A 42 -7.13 13.40 49.48
N ARG A 43 -6.78 12.19 49.92
CA ARG A 43 -5.86 11.90 50.99
C ARG A 43 -5.17 10.54 50.82
N ARG A 44 -4.06 10.30 51.53
CA ARG A 44 -3.25 9.08 51.38
C ARG A 44 -4.05 7.78 51.55
N GLY A 45 -5.06 7.71 52.42
CA GLY A 45 -5.89 6.54 52.62
C GLY A 45 -6.77 6.18 51.42
N ASP A 46 -7.04 7.11 50.53
CA ASP A 46 -7.89 6.89 49.34
C ASP A 46 -7.17 6.07 48.24
N THR A 47 -5.85 5.86 48.39
CA THR A 47 -5.07 5.01 47.48
C THR A 47 -5.30 3.53 47.70
N ILE A 48 -5.87 3.11 48.86
CA ILE A 48 -6.09 1.70 49.18
C ILE A 48 -7.23 1.15 48.31
N ASN A 49 -7.00 -0.01 47.68
CA ASN A 49 -7.93 -0.67 46.75
C ASN A 49 -8.34 0.22 45.56
N ARG A 50 -7.45 1.08 45.11
CA ARG A 50 -7.65 1.92 43.90
C ARG A 50 -6.69 1.50 42.82
N PRO A 51 -7.21 0.88 41.75
CA PRO A 51 -6.41 0.64 40.52
C PRO A 51 -5.90 1.96 39.92
N MET A 52 -4.77 1.89 39.26
CA MET A 52 -4.11 3.02 38.66
C MET A 52 -3.58 2.65 37.26
N LEU A 53 -3.76 3.52 36.30
CA LEU A 53 -3.13 3.42 34.98
C LEU A 53 -1.87 4.29 34.95
N SER A 54 -0.82 3.74 34.34
CA SER A 54 0.39 4.50 34.02
C SER A 54 0.35 4.86 32.54
N VAL A 55 0.54 6.14 32.23
CA VAL A 55 0.55 6.66 30.86
C VAL A 55 1.91 7.30 30.60
N ARG A 56 2.74 6.62 29.79
CA ARG A 56 4.07 7.08 29.41
C ARG A 56 4.06 7.69 28.02
N VAL A 57 4.61 8.89 27.89
CA VAL A 57 4.71 9.63 26.62
C VAL A 57 6.17 9.74 26.21
N THR A 58 6.46 9.45 24.95
CA THR A 58 7.79 9.51 24.32
C THR A 58 7.67 10.10 22.91
N ALA A 59 8.81 10.41 22.26
CA ALA A 59 8.82 10.84 20.87
C ALA A 59 9.95 10.12 20.11
N PRO A 60 9.63 9.20 19.20
CA PRO A 60 10.63 8.52 18.36
C PRO A 60 11.22 9.42 17.28
N MET A 61 10.51 10.49 16.90
CA MET A 61 10.92 11.49 15.90
C MET A 61 10.10 12.76 16.08
N ALA A 62 10.52 13.88 15.46
CA ALA A 62 9.77 15.12 15.48
C ALA A 62 8.36 14.94 14.90
N ASP A 63 7.37 15.60 15.51
CA ASP A 63 5.95 15.54 15.16
C ASP A 63 5.30 14.15 15.33
N VAL A 64 5.95 13.25 16.06
CA VAL A 64 5.41 11.93 16.39
C VAL A 64 5.52 11.71 17.89
N VAL A 65 4.41 11.44 18.53
CA VAL A 65 4.32 11.18 19.97
C VAL A 65 3.80 9.78 20.20
N GLY A 66 4.57 8.97 20.94
CA GLY A 66 4.18 7.66 21.44
C GLY A 66 3.51 7.75 22.80
N VAL A 67 2.41 7.02 22.99
CA VAL A 67 1.69 6.88 24.25
C VAL A 67 1.59 5.41 24.61
N ARG A 68 2.16 5.03 25.75
CA ARG A 68 2.03 3.69 26.31
C ARG A 68 1.16 3.73 27.54
N ILE A 69 0.06 3.00 27.51
CA ILE A 69 -0.88 2.82 28.61
C ILE A 69 -0.61 1.47 29.25
N ALA A 70 -0.42 1.40 30.56
CA ALA A 70 -0.22 0.15 31.29
C ALA A 70 -1.08 0.12 32.56
N HIS A 71 -1.76 -1.01 32.79
CA HIS A 71 -2.42 -1.33 34.04
C HIS A 71 -1.48 -2.17 34.90
N PHE A 72 -0.97 -3.29 34.42
CA PHE A 72 0.05 -4.11 35.07
C PHE A 72 1.30 -4.21 34.21
N THR A 73 2.47 -3.93 34.80
CA THR A 73 3.76 -3.94 34.08
C THR A 73 4.61 -5.20 34.33
N GLY A 74 4.15 -6.12 35.19
CA GLY A 74 4.90 -7.33 35.58
C GLY A 74 4.70 -8.53 34.64
N GLY A 75 4.00 -8.38 33.53
CA GLY A 75 3.80 -9.44 32.56
C GLY A 75 5.07 -9.77 31.75
N PRO A 76 5.23 -11.01 31.25
CA PRO A 76 6.34 -11.32 30.36
C PRO A 76 6.18 -10.56 29.03
N VAL A 77 7.25 -9.93 28.59
CA VAL A 77 7.30 -9.35 27.23
C VAL A 77 7.50 -10.49 26.24
N ARG A 78 6.47 -10.83 25.48
CA ARG A 78 6.54 -11.84 24.43
C ARG A 78 6.45 -11.15 23.06
N GLY A 79 7.39 -11.49 22.19
CA GLY A 79 7.37 -11.05 20.78
C GLY A 79 6.20 -11.69 20.00
N PRO A 80 6.07 -11.33 18.74
CA PRO A 80 6.84 -10.30 18.04
C PRO A 80 6.43 -8.88 18.39
N GLN A 81 7.24 -7.92 17.94
CA GLN A 81 6.94 -6.49 17.95
C GLN A 81 7.29 -5.90 16.59
N PHE A 82 6.61 -4.83 16.18
CA PHE A 82 6.98 -4.12 14.97
C PHE A 82 8.38 -3.49 15.12
N GLU A 83 9.19 -3.64 14.08
CA GLU A 83 10.48 -2.95 13.98
C GLU A 83 10.23 -1.48 13.63
N LEU A 84 10.61 -0.56 14.51
CA LEU A 84 10.42 0.86 14.33
C LEU A 84 11.76 1.57 14.20
N THR A 85 11.85 2.52 13.28
CA THR A 85 12.98 3.43 13.17
C THR A 85 12.77 4.55 14.19
N ALA A 86 13.44 4.45 15.33
CA ALA A 86 13.44 5.49 16.35
C ALA A 86 14.77 6.25 16.35
N GLY A 87 14.72 7.55 16.52
CA GLY A 87 15.87 8.43 16.74
C GLY A 87 15.69 9.24 18.04
N ASP A 88 16.72 9.99 18.41
CA ASP A 88 16.65 10.93 19.51
C ASP A 88 15.99 12.24 19.03
N ALA A 89 14.68 12.33 19.15
CA ALA A 89 13.98 13.57 18.86
C ALA A 89 14.18 14.58 19.98
N PRO A 90 14.43 15.86 19.68
CA PRO A 90 14.35 16.91 20.68
C PRO A 90 12.96 16.97 21.30
N VAL A 91 12.89 16.91 22.63
CA VAL A 91 11.64 17.00 23.38
C VAL A 91 11.68 18.18 24.36
N VAL A 92 10.54 18.79 24.59
CA VAL A 92 10.34 19.78 25.61
C VAL A 92 9.31 19.26 26.60
N VAL A 93 9.69 19.15 27.88
CA VAL A 93 8.80 18.66 28.92
C VAL A 93 8.61 19.76 29.98
N ASP A 94 7.37 20.12 30.25
CA ASP A 94 6.99 21.06 31.31
C ASP A 94 6.11 20.32 32.31
N ALA A 95 6.69 20.05 33.49
CA ALA A 95 5.99 19.37 34.57
C ALA A 95 4.86 20.22 35.16
N ASP A 96 5.02 21.53 35.22
CA ASP A 96 4.02 22.44 35.82
C ASP A 96 2.79 22.58 34.92
N ALA A 97 3.03 22.69 33.62
CA ALA A 97 1.97 22.68 32.61
C ALA A 97 1.47 21.28 32.25
N ALA A 98 2.13 20.20 32.70
CA ALA A 98 1.88 18.82 32.35
C ALA A 98 1.85 18.61 30.82
N THR A 99 2.88 19.11 30.12
CA THR A 99 3.01 19.05 28.68
C THR A 99 4.29 18.32 28.25
N PHE A 100 4.18 17.64 27.14
CA PHE A 100 5.29 16.99 26.44
C PHE A 100 5.21 17.36 24.95
N ALA A 101 6.27 17.90 24.37
CA ALA A 101 6.27 18.34 22.99
C ALA A 101 7.48 17.82 22.22
N SER A 102 7.28 17.50 20.93
CA SER A 102 8.33 17.18 19.98
C SER A 102 7.95 17.73 18.60
N GLY A 103 8.79 18.61 18.05
CA GLY A 103 8.44 19.36 16.85
C GLY A 103 7.23 20.27 17.09
N ALA A 104 6.28 20.28 16.16
CA ALA A 104 5.03 21.02 16.28
C ALA A 104 3.95 20.29 17.10
N LEU A 105 4.11 18.97 17.34
CA LEU A 105 3.15 18.16 18.09
C LEU A 105 3.44 18.21 19.59
N SER A 106 2.39 18.46 20.39
CA SER A 106 2.46 18.40 21.85
C SER A 106 1.30 17.60 22.44
N VAL A 107 1.54 17.03 23.62
CA VAL A 107 0.54 16.39 24.48
C VAL A 107 0.40 17.20 25.75
N ARG A 108 -0.84 17.49 26.14
CA ARG A 108 -1.15 18.23 27.39
C ARG A 108 -2.11 17.40 28.23
N PHE A 109 -1.75 17.20 29.49
CA PHE A 109 -2.62 16.56 30.47
C PHE A 109 -3.34 17.61 31.33
N GLY A 110 -4.65 17.46 31.50
CA GLY A 110 -5.46 18.31 32.33
C GLY A 110 -5.23 18.02 33.83
N ARG A 111 -4.79 19.02 34.61
CA ARG A 111 -4.61 18.91 36.08
C ARG A 111 -5.90 19.15 36.89
N GLY A 112 -7.06 19.10 36.23
CA GLY A 112 -8.35 19.25 36.91
C GLY A 112 -8.85 17.97 37.56
N ASP A 113 -10.09 18.03 38.04
CA ASP A 113 -10.82 16.95 38.70
C ASP A 113 -11.32 15.85 37.72
N ARG A 114 -10.87 15.90 36.49
CA ARG A 114 -11.27 14.95 35.43
C ARG A 114 -10.10 14.61 34.53
N TRP A 115 -10.01 13.34 34.15
CA TRP A 115 -9.07 12.88 33.15
C TRP A 115 -9.27 13.60 31.81
N ARG A 116 -8.16 14.13 31.27
CA ARG A 116 -8.07 14.72 29.96
C ARG A 116 -6.62 14.68 29.46
N MET A 117 -6.44 14.22 28.24
CA MET A 117 -5.17 14.23 27.49
C MET A 117 -5.47 14.75 26.09
N ASP A 118 -4.91 15.90 25.73
CA ASP A 118 -5.10 16.56 24.43
C ASP A 118 -3.81 16.48 23.62
N PHE A 119 -3.94 16.22 22.33
CA PHE A 119 -2.87 16.36 21.32
C PHE A 119 -3.08 17.66 20.56
N LEU A 120 -2.04 18.51 20.52
CA LEU A 120 -2.12 19.85 19.94
C LEU A 120 -1.01 20.03 18.90
N ALA A 121 -1.32 20.80 17.84
CA ALA A 121 -0.33 21.36 16.94
C ALA A 121 -0.68 22.83 16.68
N ASP A 122 0.33 23.69 16.60
CA ASP A 122 0.17 25.14 16.40
C ASP A 122 -0.82 25.80 17.37
N GLY A 123 -0.93 25.24 18.60
CA GLY A 123 -1.83 25.72 19.65
C GLY A 123 -3.28 25.20 19.57
N GLU A 124 -3.65 24.52 18.47
CA GLU A 124 -4.98 23.97 18.26
C GLU A 124 -5.05 22.49 18.65
N VAL A 125 -6.18 22.07 19.25
CA VAL A 125 -6.41 20.67 19.62
C VAL A 125 -6.78 19.86 18.39
N LEU A 126 -5.93 18.90 18.00
CA LEU A 126 -6.19 17.97 16.91
C LEU A 126 -7.15 16.86 17.32
N THR A 127 -6.88 16.24 18.47
CA THR A 127 -7.66 15.15 19.04
C THR A 127 -7.34 15.02 20.54
N GLY A 128 -8.02 14.13 21.25
CA GLY A 128 -7.74 13.89 22.66
C GLY A 128 -8.54 12.74 23.26
N SER A 129 -8.05 12.27 24.41
CA SER A 129 -8.65 11.27 25.28
C SER A 129 -9.35 11.98 26.46
N GLY A 130 -10.67 12.00 26.42
CA GLY A 130 -11.48 12.65 27.46
C GLY A 130 -11.99 11.67 28.52
N ARG A 131 -12.96 12.14 29.31
CA ARG A 131 -13.60 11.34 30.36
C ARG A 131 -14.12 10.02 29.79
N LYS A 132 -13.78 8.88 30.45
CA LYS A 132 -14.16 7.51 30.07
C LYS A 132 -13.66 7.06 28.69
N ALA A 133 -12.71 7.73 28.08
CA ALA A 133 -12.14 7.34 26.80
C ALA A 133 -11.13 6.20 26.96
N MET A 134 -10.12 6.41 27.80
CA MET A 134 -9.14 5.40 28.17
C MET A 134 -9.73 4.45 29.23
N ALA A 135 -9.45 3.15 29.12
CA ALA A 135 -9.87 2.17 30.12
C ALA A 135 -9.01 0.91 30.12
N ALA A 136 -8.77 0.35 31.32
CA ALA A 136 -8.48 -1.06 31.48
C ALA A 136 -9.81 -1.79 31.70
N ILE A 137 -10.08 -2.81 30.91
CA ILE A 137 -11.38 -3.50 30.88
C ILE A 137 -11.19 -4.98 31.19
N THR A 138 -11.99 -5.51 32.12
CA THR A 138 -12.11 -6.95 32.36
C THR A 138 -13.42 -7.43 31.76
N THR A 139 -13.37 -8.54 31.05
CA THR A 139 -14.50 -9.24 30.49
C THR A 139 -14.43 -10.72 30.85
N ASP A 140 -15.47 -11.49 30.55
CA ASP A 140 -15.45 -12.96 30.70
C ASP A 140 -14.38 -13.62 29.82
N ASP A 141 -14.02 -13.00 28.69
CA ASP A 141 -13.02 -13.47 27.73
C ASP A 141 -11.58 -12.99 28.07
N GLY A 142 -11.38 -12.15 29.09
CA GLY A 142 -10.06 -11.68 29.48
C GLY A 142 -9.97 -10.16 29.72
N HIS A 143 -8.76 -9.65 29.60
CA HIS A 143 -8.46 -8.25 29.86
C HIS A 143 -8.14 -7.49 28.56
N TYR A 144 -8.53 -6.22 28.51
CA TYR A 144 -8.28 -5.35 27.35
C TYR A 144 -7.84 -3.95 27.84
N ILE A 145 -6.97 -3.32 27.06
CA ILE A 145 -6.78 -1.87 27.14
C ILE A 145 -7.48 -1.23 25.93
N ARG A 146 -8.26 -0.19 26.22
CA ARG A 146 -9.00 0.59 25.22
C ARG A 146 -8.59 2.05 25.29
N GLU A 147 -8.47 2.68 24.12
CA GLU A 147 -8.41 4.14 23.97
C GLU A 147 -9.49 4.62 22.99
N GLN A 148 -9.99 5.83 23.21
CA GLN A 148 -10.92 6.51 22.33
C GLN A 148 -10.41 7.94 22.07
N LEU A 149 -10.02 8.23 20.86
CA LEU A 149 -9.60 9.57 20.45
C LEU A 149 -10.74 10.34 19.79
N GLY A 150 -10.87 11.61 20.13
CA GLY A 150 -11.91 12.49 19.58
C GLY A 150 -11.82 12.62 18.06
N LEU A 151 -12.97 12.62 17.39
CA LEU A 151 -13.11 12.88 15.96
C LEU A 151 -13.93 14.15 15.79
N GLY A 152 -13.37 15.15 15.09
CA GLY A 152 -14.00 16.44 14.85
C GLY A 152 -15.16 16.36 13.85
N VAL A 153 -15.98 17.40 13.84
CA VAL A 153 -17.13 17.49 12.93
C VAL A 153 -16.63 17.51 11.47
N GLY A 154 -17.16 16.60 10.65
CA GLY A 154 -16.81 16.49 9.23
C GLY A 154 -15.45 15.82 8.95
N GLN A 155 -14.69 15.42 9.96
CA GLN A 155 -13.45 14.69 9.76
C GLN A 155 -13.73 13.27 9.27
N THR A 156 -12.96 12.85 8.25
CA THR A 156 -13.00 11.52 7.66
C THR A 156 -11.75 10.72 8.02
N VAL A 157 -11.89 9.40 8.08
CA VAL A 157 -10.84 8.45 8.48
C VAL A 157 -10.56 7.50 7.33
N TYR A 158 -9.27 7.23 7.08
CA TYR A 158 -8.77 6.35 6.01
C TYR A 158 -7.70 5.39 6.55
N GLY A 159 -7.35 4.37 5.74
CA GLY A 159 -6.30 3.41 6.07
C GLY A 159 -6.84 2.12 6.63
N LEU A 160 -6.20 1.56 7.67
CA LEU A 160 -6.48 0.27 8.29
C LEU A 160 -6.22 -0.94 7.37
N GLY A 161 -5.25 -0.80 6.44
CA GLY A 161 -4.87 -1.83 5.49
C GLY A 161 -5.67 -1.80 4.19
N GLU A 162 -5.60 -2.90 3.44
CA GLU A 162 -6.33 -3.08 2.18
C GLU A 162 -7.78 -3.45 2.47
N ARG A 163 -8.69 -2.49 2.30
CA ARG A 163 -10.12 -2.67 2.60
C ARG A 163 -10.96 -2.45 1.34
N PHE A 164 -11.69 -3.47 0.95
CA PHE A 164 -12.47 -3.51 -0.29
C PHE A 164 -13.82 -2.80 -0.19
N GLY A 165 -14.33 -2.57 1.01
CA GLY A 165 -15.50 -1.75 1.31
C GLY A 165 -15.24 -0.24 1.14
N PRO A 166 -16.14 0.64 1.65
CA PRO A 166 -16.01 2.09 1.48
C PRO A 166 -14.64 2.63 1.89
N LEU A 167 -14.09 3.56 1.09
CA LEU A 167 -12.78 4.16 1.34
C LEU A 167 -12.74 4.93 2.67
N VAL A 168 -13.77 5.73 2.94
CA VAL A 168 -13.98 6.41 4.24
C VAL A 168 -14.42 5.39 5.27
N LYS A 169 -13.73 5.32 6.40
CA LYS A 169 -13.95 4.30 7.44
C LYS A 169 -14.96 4.70 8.50
N ASN A 170 -15.43 5.93 8.52
CA ASN A 170 -16.44 6.41 9.47
C ASN A 170 -17.70 5.52 9.45
N GLY A 171 -18.12 5.07 10.63
CA GLY A 171 -19.23 4.14 10.80
C GLY A 171 -18.88 2.66 10.74
N GLN A 172 -17.60 2.31 10.51
CA GLN A 172 -17.16 0.92 10.33
C GLN A 172 -16.44 0.37 11.58
N PRO A 173 -16.79 -0.84 12.06
CA PRO A 173 -15.87 -1.66 12.84
C PRO A 173 -14.83 -2.27 11.91
N VAL A 174 -13.57 -2.28 12.32
CA VAL A 174 -12.47 -2.88 11.56
C VAL A 174 -11.59 -3.69 12.51
N GLU A 175 -11.42 -4.95 12.19
CA GLU A 175 -10.53 -5.85 12.92
C GLU A 175 -9.22 -6.03 12.15
N ILE A 176 -8.10 -5.83 12.81
CA ILE A 176 -6.77 -6.09 12.27
C ILE A 176 -6.45 -7.56 12.52
N TRP A 177 -6.77 -8.39 11.52
CA TRP A 177 -6.56 -9.82 11.54
C TRP A 177 -6.46 -10.34 10.11
N ASN A 178 -5.28 -10.82 9.72
CA ASN A 178 -5.05 -11.26 8.35
C ASN A 178 -5.87 -12.51 8.03
N ALA A 179 -6.61 -12.46 6.94
CA ALA A 179 -7.47 -13.54 6.48
C ALA A 179 -7.57 -13.57 4.96
N ASP A 180 -7.84 -14.76 4.43
CA ASP A 180 -8.05 -15.02 3.01
C ASP A 180 -9.55 -14.97 2.72
N GLY A 181 -10.03 -13.82 2.27
CA GLY A 181 -11.45 -13.55 2.07
C GLY A 181 -11.84 -13.09 0.67
N GLY A 182 -10.89 -13.04 -0.27
CA GLY A 182 -11.13 -12.40 -1.57
C GLY A 182 -11.33 -10.89 -1.43
N THR A 183 -11.87 -10.24 -2.47
CA THR A 183 -12.09 -8.78 -2.46
C THR A 183 -13.53 -8.37 -2.08
N SER A 184 -14.43 -9.31 -1.87
CA SER A 184 -15.86 -9.08 -1.70
C SER A 184 -16.36 -9.11 -0.24
N SER A 185 -15.45 -9.08 0.75
CA SER A 185 -15.83 -9.13 2.17
C SER A 185 -15.04 -8.13 3.02
N GLU A 186 -15.33 -8.09 4.35
CA GLU A 186 -14.57 -7.31 5.32
C GLU A 186 -13.20 -7.93 5.65
N GLN A 187 -12.97 -9.18 5.30
CA GLN A 187 -11.68 -9.84 5.47
C GLN A 187 -10.63 -9.24 4.53
N ALA A 188 -9.39 -9.24 4.96
CA ALA A 188 -8.30 -8.68 4.17
C ALA A 188 -7.00 -9.48 4.38
N TYR A 189 -6.23 -9.61 3.30
CA TYR A 189 -4.89 -10.20 3.31
C TYR A 189 -3.85 -9.29 3.96
N LYS A 190 -4.11 -7.97 3.99
CA LYS A 190 -3.19 -6.94 4.47
C LYS A 190 -3.89 -6.04 5.48
N ASN A 191 -3.63 -6.32 6.74
CA ASN A 191 -4.18 -5.57 7.86
C ASN A 191 -3.09 -4.72 8.50
N VAL A 192 -3.31 -3.39 8.53
CA VAL A 192 -2.36 -2.42 9.05
C VAL A 192 -3.02 -1.62 10.16
N PRO A 193 -2.54 -1.66 11.41
CA PRO A 193 -3.16 -0.95 12.52
C PRO A 193 -2.82 0.55 12.51
N PHE A 194 -3.01 1.19 11.36
CA PHE A 194 -2.75 2.61 11.13
C PHE A 194 -3.92 3.25 10.39
N TYR A 195 -4.38 4.37 10.89
CA TYR A 195 -5.33 5.24 10.20
C TYR A 195 -4.82 6.68 10.17
N LEU A 196 -5.32 7.45 9.21
CA LEU A 196 -5.13 8.89 9.17
C LEU A 196 -6.47 9.61 8.92
N THR A 197 -6.48 10.91 9.26
CA THR A 197 -7.70 11.73 9.22
C THR A 197 -7.49 13.00 8.39
N THR A 198 -8.58 13.59 7.93
CA THR A 198 -8.57 14.96 7.40
C THR A 198 -8.36 16.03 8.47
N GLY A 199 -8.28 15.64 9.75
CA GLY A 199 -7.98 16.52 10.87
C GLY A 199 -6.50 16.79 11.11
N GLY A 200 -5.61 16.41 10.18
CA GLY A 200 -4.17 16.69 10.28
C GLY A 200 -3.39 15.74 11.20
N TYR A 201 -3.90 14.56 11.48
CA TYR A 201 -3.19 13.55 12.26
C TYR A 201 -3.47 12.13 11.80
N GLY A 202 -2.53 11.23 12.07
CA GLY A 202 -2.68 9.78 11.96
C GLY A 202 -2.41 9.10 13.30
N VAL A 203 -2.87 7.87 13.43
CA VAL A 203 -2.64 7.03 14.61
C VAL A 203 -2.17 5.65 14.18
N PHE A 204 -1.02 5.24 14.69
CA PHE A 204 -0.49 3.89 14.54
C PHE A 204 -0.55 3.16 15.88
N VAL A 205 -1.28 2.05 15.95
CA VAL A 205 -1.33 1.18 17.12
C VAL A 205 -0.20 0.17 17.04
N ASN A 206 0.78 0.27 17.93
CA ASN A 206 1.98 -0.59 17.93
C ASN A 206 1.69 -1.96 18.56
N HIS A 207 0.83 -2.73 17.92
CA HIS A 207 0.46 -4.06 18.38
C HIS A 207 0.29 -5.01 17.19
N PRO A 208 1.15 -6.03 17.05
CA PRO A 208 1.12 -6.94 15.88
C PRO A 208 0.01 -7.98 15.94
N GLY A 209 -0.59 -8.24 17.11
CA GLY A 209 -1.75 -9.13 17.23
C GLY A 209 -3.05 -8.46 16.84
N ARG A 210 -4.16 -9.01 17.34
CA ARG A 210 -5.50 -8.51 17.06
C ARG A 210 -5.72 -7.11 17.64
N VAL A 211 -6.05 -6.14 16.78
CA VAL A 211 -6.49 -4.79 17.18
C VAL A 211 -7.90 -4.58 16.65
N CYS A 212 -8.83 -4.21 17.53
CA CYS A 212 -10.21 -3.92 17.15
C CYS A 212 -10.42 -2.41 17.09
N PHE A 213 -10.77 -1.89 15.91
CA PHE A 213 -11.15 -0.50 15.72
C PHE A 213 -12.68 -0.36 15.64
N GLU A 214 -13.21 0.65 16.31
CA GLU A 214 -14.57 1.15 16.15
C GLU A 214 -14.45 2.60 15.66
N VAL A 215 -14.51 2.76 14.33
CA VAL A 215 -14.34 4.08 13.68
C VAL A 215 -15.68 4.77 13.61
N ALA A 216 -15.97 5.67 14.55
CA ALA A 216 -17.27 6.34 14.66
C ALA A 216 -18.48 5.36 14.68
N SER A 217 -18.28 4.13 15.15
CA SER A 217 -19.29 3.05 15.11
C SER A 217 -19.84 2.67 16.49
N GLU A 218 -19.04 2.77 17.56
CA GLU A 218 -19.54 2.68 18.95
C GLU A 218 -19.91 4.07 19.49
N MET A 219 -19.09 5.07 19.18
CA MET A 219 -19.34 6.49 19.43
C MET A 219 -19.04 7.28 18.16
N VAL A 220 -20.03 7.98 17.59
CA VAL A 220 -19.89 8.66 16.29
C VAL A 220 -18.87 9.80 16.27
N SER A 221 -18.51 10.35 17.42
CA SER A 221 -17.52 11.42 17.60
C SER A 221 -16.15 10.92 18.03
N ARG A 222 -15.85 9.61 17.89
CA ARG A 222 -14.58 9.03 18.34
C ARG A 222 -14.11 7.90 17.42
N VAL A 223 -12.79 7.74 17.37
CA VAL A 223 -12.15 6.52 16.91
C VAL A 223 -11.68 5.75 18.13
N GLN A 224 -12.24 4.58 18.35
CA GLN A 224 -11.85 3.65 19.41
C GLN A 224 -10.93 2.58 18.88
N PHE A 225 -9.92 2.21 19.66
CA PHE A 225 -9.13 1.01 19.42
C PHE A 225 -8.85 0.27 20.74
N SER A 226 -8.79 -1.04 20.66
CA SER A 226 -8.57 -1.92 21.81
C SER A 226 -7.71 -3.13 21.44
N VAL A 227 -6.90 -3.56 22.41
CA VAL A 227 -6.06 -4.75 22.34
C VAL A 227 -6.26 -5.61 23.57
N ALA A 228 -6.11 -6.91 23.42
CA ALA A 228 -6.09 -7.84 24.55
C ALA A 228 -4.81 -7.65 25.39
N GLY A 229 -4.92 -7.81 26.72
CA GLY A 229 -3.80 -7.70 27.65
C GLY A 229 -3.89 -6.51 28.58
N GLN A 230 -2.74 -6.13 29.15
CA GLN A 230 -2.61 -5.11 30.20
C GLN A 230 -1.87 -3.84 29.75
N GLU A 231 -1.46 -3.80 28.48
CA GLU A 231 -0.71 -2.70 27.89
C GLU A 231 -1.19 -2.40 26.47
N LEU A 232 -1.15 -1.12 26.10
CA LEU A 232 -1.42 -0.61 24.77
C LEU A 232 -0.42 0.50 24.45
N GLU A 233 0.27 0.40 23.33
CA GLU A 233 1.10 1.49 22.82
C GLU A 233 0.57 1.96 21.44
N TYR A 234 0.52 3.27 21.26
CA TYR A 234 0.17 3.87 19.98
C TYR A 234 0.95 5.17 19.76
N PHE A 235 1.06 5.55 18.48
CA PHE A 235 1.72 6.80 18.09
C PHE A 235 0.71 7.71 17.40
N VAL A 236 0.69 8.98 17.85
CA VAL A 236 -0.01 10.05 17.14
C VAL A 236 1.01 10.78 16.28
N ILE A 237 0.69 10.91 15.00
CA ILE A 237 1.56 11.45 13.95
C ILE A 237 0.90 12.71 13.40
N TYR A 238 1.52 13.86 13.61
CA TYR A 238 1.04 15.13 13.08
C TYR A 238 1.54 15.36 11.65
N GLY A 239 0.65 15.87 10.81
CA GLY A 239 0.96 16.38 9.47
C GLY A 239 -0.26 17.11 8.92
N PRO A 240 -0.12 18.39 8.48
CA PRO A 240 -1.24 19.19 7.98
C PRO A 240 -1.93 18.57 6.75
N THR A 241 -1.24 17.66 6.04
CA THR A 241 -1.80 16.95 4.90
C THR A 241 -1.63 15.43 5.03
N PRO A 242 -2.48 14.62 4.38
CA PRO A 242 -2.31 13.16 4.35
C PRO A 242 -0.92 12.71 3.89
N LYS A 243 -0.31 13.41 2.93
CA LYS A 243 1.04 13.07 2.44
C LYS A 243 2.11 13.25 3.52
N GLU A 244 2.01 14.29 4.34
CA GLU A 244 2.97 14.52 5.43
C GLU A 244 2.81 13.50 6.56
N ILE A 245 1.58 13.09 6.86
CA ILE A 245 1.33 12.00 7.79
C ILE A 245 1.96 10.70 7.28
N LEU A 246 1.75 10.35 6.00
CA LEU A 246 2.33 9.16 5.36
C LEU A 246 3.86 9.22 5.33
N ARG A 247 4.47 10.38 5.08
CA ARG A 247 5.92 10.57 5.16
C ARG A 247 6.47 10.19 6.54
N LYS A 248 5.84 10.65 7.59
CA LYS A 248 6.28 10.38 8.97
C LYS A 248 5.97 8.94 9.38
N TYR A 249 4.79 8.43 9.05
CA TYR A 249 4.42 7.04 9.31
C TYR A 249 5.41 6.05 8.67
N THR A 250 5.71 6.23 7.39
CA THR A 250 6.65 5.34 6.70
C THR A 250 8.12 5.58 7.08
N ALA A 251 8.48 6.77 7.57
CA ALA A 251 9.78 6.99 8.21
C ALA A 251 9.92 6.18 9.50
N LEU A 252 8.83 6.09 10.29
CA LEU A 252 8.79 5.31 11.52
C LEU A 252 8.78 3.80 11.28
N THR A 253 8.02 3.32 10.28
CA THR A 253 7.75 1.89 10.06
C THR A 253 8.51 1.28 8.88
N GLY A 254 9.33 2.06 8.19
CA GLY A 254 10.13 1.66 7.04
C GLY A 254 9.61 2.21 5.70
N ARG A 255 10.54 2.73 4.90
CA ARG A 255 10.27 3.20 3.53
C ARG A 255 10.14 2.03 2.56
N PRO A 256 9.27 2.11 1.55
CA PRO A 256 9.27 1.13 0.47
C PRO A 256 10.62 1.07 -0.25
N ALA A 257 11.14 -0.12 -0.52
CA ALA A 257 12.26 -0.26 -1.45
C ALA A 257 11.85 0.25 -2.84
N LEU A 258 12.79 0.69 -3.66
CA LEU A 258 12.52 1.09 -5.04
C LEU A 258 12.48 -0.15 -5.94
N PRO A 259 11.33 -0.52 -6.53
CA PRO A 259 11.29 -1.64 -7.45
C PRO A 259 12.09 -1.33 -8.74
N PRO A 260 12.77 -2.33 -9.33
CA PRO A 260 13.49 -2.13 -10.59
C PRO A 260 12.55 -1.68 -11.73
N PRO A 261 13.02 -0.82 -12.65
CA PRO A 261 12.19 -0.29 -13.73
C PRO A 261 11.51 -1.34 -14.61
N TRP A 262 12.17 -2.49 -14.86
CA TRP A 262 11.60 -3.58 -15.65
C TRP A 262 10.32 -4.16 -15.03
N SER A 263 10.17 -4.07 -13.69
CA SER A 263 9.00 -4.60 -12.99
C SER A 263 7.70 -3.82 -13.25
N PHE A 264 7.79 -2.58 -13.70
CA PHE A 264 6.64 -1.75 -14.07
C PHE A 264 6.01 -2.13 -15.41
N GLY A 265 6.70 -2.93 -16.24
CA GLY A 265 6.18 -3.44 -17.48
C GLY A 265 5.05 -4.46 -17.29
N LEU A 266 4.55 -4.99 -18.39
CA LEU A 266 3.49 -5.98 -18.35
C LEU A 266 4.02 -7.34 -17.88
N TRP A 267 3.31 -7.95 -16.94
CA TRP A 267 3.52 -9.34 -16.50
C TRP A 267 2.43 -10.22 -17.08
N LEU A 268 2.82 -11.36 -17.67
CA LEU A 268 1.92 -12.42 -18.10
C LEU A 268 2.17 -13.66 -17.25
N THR A 269 1.10 -14.32 -16.81
CA THR A 269 1.19 -15.53 -16.01
C THR A 269 0.56 -16.74 -16.69
N THR A 270 0.91 -17.92 -16.20
CA THR A 270 0.26 -19.18 -16.56
C THR A 270 -1.13 -19.35 -15.95
N SER A 271 -1.58 -18.39 -15.13
CA SER A 271 -2.74 -18.52 -14.24
C SER A 271 -2.58 -19.60 -13.16
N PHE A 272 -3.48 -19.63 -12.15
CA PHE A 272 -3.26 -20.40 -10.93
C PHE A 272 -3.45 -21.91 -11.11
N THR A 273 -4.60 -22.37 -11.62
CA THR A 273 -4.95 -23.80 -11.68
C THR A 273 -5.05 -24.33 -13.12
N THR A 274 -4.31 -23.74 -14.03
CA THR A 274 -4.26 -24.20 -15.42
C THR A 274 -3.22 -25.33 -15.57
N SER A 275 -3.38 -26.15 -16.60
CA SER A 275 -2.38 -27.15 -17.01
C SER A 275 -1.50 -26.55 -18.10
N TYR A 276 -0.19 -26.52 -17.91
CA TYR A 276 0.75 -25.93 -18.86
C TYR A 276 2.12 -26.63 -18.83
N ASP A 277 2.83 -26.50 -19.93
CA ASP A 277 4.18 -26.98 -20.15
C ASP A 277 5.04 -25.91 -20.86
N GLU A 278 6.28 -26.23 -21.17
CA GLU A 278 7.16 -25.30 -21.88
C GLU A 278 6.57 -24.87 -23.25
N GLN A 279 5.93 -25.78 -23.99
CA GLN A 279 5.34 -25.45 -25.28
C GLN A 279 4.22 -24.43 -25.16
N THR A 280 3.38 -24.57 -24.14
CA THR A 280 2.30 -23.62 -23.82
C THR A 280 2.89 -22.25 -23.50
N VAL A 281 3.91 -22.20 -22.64
CA VAL A 281 4.60 -20.96 -22.23
C VAL A 281 5.21 -20.25 -23.44
N MET A 282 5.97 -20.98 -24.26
CA MET A 282 6.59 -20.39 -25.45
C MET A 282 5.53 -19.92 -26.44
N GLY A 283 4.40 -20.64 -26.59
CA GLY A 283 3.26 -20.22 -27.42
C GLY A 283 2.67 -18.87 -26.95
N PHE A 284 2.59 -18.61 -25.65
CA PHE A 284 2.16 -17.32 -25.14
C PHE A 284 3.18 -16.21 -25.42
N VAL A 285 4.45 -16.47 -25.22
CA VAL A 285 5.52 -15.49 -25.49
C VAL A 285 5.59 -15.15 -26.99
N ASP A 286 5.53 -16.14 -27.84
CA ASP A 286 5.48 -15.96 -29.31
C ASP A 286 4.20 -15.22 -29.73
N GLY A 287 3.05 -15.60 -29.18
CA GLY A 287 1.77 -14.95 -29.45
C GLY A 287 1.74 -13.47 -29.04
N MET A 288 2.41 -13.08 -27.95
CA MET A 288 2.60 -11.67 -27.56
C MET A 288 3.49 -10.95 -28.59
N ALA A 289 4.61 -11.55 -28.98
CA ALA A 289 5.55 -10.97 -29.93
C ALA A 289 4.92 -10.81 -31.34
N GLU A 290 4.22 -11.82 -31.85
CA GLU A 290 3.52 -11.79 -33.14
C GLU A 290 2.47 -10.68 -33.25
N ARG A 291 1.88 -10.30 -32.11
CA ARG A 291 0.86 -9.25 -32.00
C ARG A 291 1.42 -7.91 -31.59
N ASP A 292 2.75 -7.80 -31.50
CA ASP A 292 3.43 -6.57 -31.11
C ASP A 292 2.94 -6.03 -29.74
N LEU A 293 2.83 -6.95 -28.78
CA LEU A 293 2.44 -6.69 -27.39
C LEU A 293 3.69 -6.69 -26.52
N PRO A 294 4.15 -5.54 -25.99
CA PRO A 294 5.31 -5.49 -25.12
C PRO A 294 5.10 -6.32 -23.85
N LEU A 295 5.99 -7.26 -23.59
CA LEU A 295 5.98 -8.11 -22.41
C LEU A 295 7.33 -7.99 -21.69
N SER A 296 7.30 -7.82 -20.37
CA SER A 296 8.52 -7.63 -19.56
C SER A 296 8.82 -8.82 -18.66
N VAL A 297 7.78 -9.45 -18.10
CA VAL A 297 7.95 -10.53 -17.13
C VAL A 297 7.01 -11.69 -17.48
N PHE A 298 7.54 -12.90 -17.47
CA PHE A 298 6.75 -14.12 -17.49
C PHE A 298 6.74 -14.75 -16.09
N HIS A 299 5.56 -15.04 -15.58
CA HIS A 299 5.37 -15.63 -14.25
C HIS A 299 4.80 -17.04 -14.37
N PHE A 300 5.49 -18.01 -13.79
CA PHE A 300 5.01 -19.36 -13.57
C PHE A 300 4.28 -19.45 -12.25
N ASP A 301 2.99 -19.73 -12.31
CA ASP A 301 2.19 -19.93 -11.12
C ASP A 301 2.28 -21.40 -10.65
N THR A 302 1.63 -21.77 -9.61
CA THR A 302 1.69 -22.98 -8.79
C THR A 302 2.26 -24.25 -9.41
N PHE A 303 1.77 -24.63 -10.63
CA PHE A 303 2.10 -25.93 -11.26
C PHE A 303 3.37 -25.92 -12.12
N TRP A 304 4.31 -25.01 -11.87
CA TRP A 304 5.69 -25.23 -12.24
C TRP A 304 6.32 -26.34 -11.37
N MET A 305 5.79 -26.54 -10.15
CA MET A 305 6.04 -27.68 -9.27
C MET A 305 5.01 -28.78 -9.50
N ARG A 306 5.32 -29.97 -9.06
CA ARG A 306 4.43 -31.14 -9.15
C ARG A 306 3.26 -31.03 -8.18
N GLU A 307 2.08 -31.47 -8.59
CA GLU A 307 0.90 -31.59 -7.71
C GLU A 307 1.20 -32.43 -6.46
N PHE A 308 0.66 -32.02 -5.30
CA PHE A 308 0.89 -32.58 -3.98
C PHE A 308 2.33 -32.46 -3.44
N HIS A 309 3.22 -31.70 -4.10
CA HIS A 309 4.61 -31.47 -3.68
C HIS A 309 4.93 -29.99 -3.39
N TRP A 310 3.94 -29.14 -3.13
CA TRP A 310 4.16 -27.76 -2.71
C TRP A 310 4.96 -27.71 -1.40
N CYS A 311 5.86 -26.93 -1.15
CA CYS A 311 6.84 -26.29 -2.00
C CYS A 311 8.11 -27.15 -1.89
N ASP A 312 8.37 -28.01 -2.88
CA ASP A 312 9.65 -28.72 -2.97
C ASP A 312 10.69 -27.89 -3.72
N PHE A 313 10.23 -26.82 -4.39
CA PHE A 313 11.03 -25.92 -5.22
C PHE A 313 11.76 -26.62 -6.36
N GLU A 314 11.18 -27.70 -6.86
CA GLU A 314 11.66 -28.46 -7.99
C GLU A 314 10.71 -28.32 -9.18
N TRP A 315 11.27 -28.05 -10.36
CA TRP A 315 10.49 -28.07 -11.61
C TRP A 315 9.97 -29.46 -11.89
N ASP A 316 8.67 -29.59 -12.22
CA ASP A 316 8.10 -30.89 -12.58
C ASP A 316 8.76 -31.41 -13.88
N PRO A 317 9.56 -32.48 -13.83
CA PRO A 317 10.29 -32.97 -14.99
C PRO A 317 9.38 -33.54 -16.10
N ARG A 318 8.09 -33.79 -15.79
CA ARG A 318 7.10 -34.25 -16.77
C ARG A 318 6.68 -33.15 -17.75
N THR A 319 6.62 -31.91 -17.27
CA THR A 319 6.22 -30.71 -18.02
C THR A 319 7.40 -29.81 -18.37
N PHE A 320 8.45 -29.82 -17.57
CA PHE A 320 9.66 -29.02 -17.74
C PHE A 320 10.92 -29.90 -17.66
N PRO A 321 11.22 -30.70 -18.71
CA PRO A 321 12.35 -31.62 -18.69
C PRO A 321 13.72 -30.91 -18.75
N ASP A 322 13.79 -29.67 -19.25
CA ASP A 322 14.99 -28.82 -19.32
C ASP A 322 14.68 -27.40 -18.83
N PRO A 323 14.44 -27.20 -17.51
CA PRO A 323 14.05 -25.89 -17.00
C PRO A 323 15.15 -24.84 -17.17
N THR A 324 16.42 -25.19 -17.05
CA THR A 324 17.55 -24.26 -17.25
C THR A 324 17.60 -23.76 -18.70
N GLY A 325 17.45 -24.65 -19.68
CA GLY A 325 17.38 -24.27 -21.09
C GLY A 325 16.15 -23.43 -21.40
N MET A 326 14.98 -23.75 -20.83
CA MET A 326 13.77 -22.95 -20.96
C MET A 326 13.96 -21.53 -20.42
N LEU A 327 14.47 -21.39 -19.21
CA LEU A 327 14.74 -20.08 -18.60
C LEU A 327 15.71 -19.24 -19.45
N LYS A 328 16.74 -19.88 -20.01
CA LYS A 328 17.66 -19.22 -20.94
C LYS A 328 16.93 -18.72 -22.20
N ARG A 329 16.08 -19.55 -22.82
CA ARG A 329 15.27 -19.15 -24.00
C ARG A 329 14.36 -17.96 -23.71
N LEU A 330 13.73 -17.90 -22.53
CA LEU A 330 12.91 -16.75 -22.11
C LEU A 330 13.75 -15.48 -21.95
N LYS A 331 14.94 -15.60 -21.35
CA LYS A 331 15.86 -14.46 -21.21
C LYS A 331 16.41 -13.96 -22.55
N GLU A 332 16.67 -14.86 -23.52
CA GLU A 332 17.04 -14.48 -24.89
C GLU A 332 15.94 -13.67 -25.61
N ARG A 333 14.67 -13.82 -25.19
CA ARG A 333 13.54 -12.97 -25.63
C ARG A 333 13.44 -11.64 -24.86
N GLY A 334 14.37 -11.36 -23.93
CA GLY A 334 14.40 -10.14 -23.14
C GLY A 334 13.49 -10.16 -21.91
N LEU A 335 12.95 -11.32 -21.52
CA LEU A 335 12.03 -11.43 -20.39
C LEU A 335 12.74 -11.64 -19.06
N ARG A 336 12.17 -11.11 -18.00
CA ARG A 336 12.42 -11.53 -16.63
C ARG A 336 11.47 -12.67 -16.26
N VAL A 337 11.90 -13.52 -15.33
CA VAL A 337 11.14 -14.70 -14.91
C VAL A 337 10.82 -14.63 -13.43
N SER A 338 9.55 -14.84 -13.11
CA SER A 338 9.04 -14.96 -11.76
C SER A 338 8.43 -16.35 -11.54
N VAL A 339 8.59 -16.91 -10.33
CA VAL A 339 7.92 -18.16 -9.96
C VAL A 339 7.11 -17.97 -8.67
N TRP A 340 5.99 -18.67 -8.58
CA TRP A 340 5.15 -18.73 -7.41
C TRP A 340 5.80 -19.56 -6.29
N ILE A 341 5.73 -19.08 -5.08
CA ILE A 341 6.13 -19.77 -3.86
C ILE A 341 5.15 -19.47 -2.72
N ASN A 342 5.11 -20.32 -1.71
CA ASN A 342 4.42 -20.04 -0.45
C ASN A 342 5.19 -20.63 0.76
N PRO A 343 4.81 -20.32 2.00
CA PRO A 343 5.52 -20.79 3.18
C PRO A 343 5.07 -22.17 3.66
N TYR A 344 4.17 -22.84 2.95
CA TYR A 344 3.65 -24.16 3.31
C TYR A 344 4.37 -25.26 2.52
N ILE A 345 4.77 -26.31 3.20
CA ILE A 345 5.48 -27.47 2.63
C ILE A 345 4.55 -28.69 2.65
N ALA A 346 4.23 -29.23 1.48
CA ALA A 346 3.38 -30.41 1.37
C ALA A 346 4.05 -31.66 1.98
N GLN A 347 3.31 -32.51 2.67
CA GLN A 347 3.87 -33.70 3.34
C GLN A 347 4.50 -34.71 2.37
N ARG A 348 4.19 -34.68 1.09
CA ARG A 348 4.83 -35.49 0.03
C ARG A 348 6.13 -34.90 -0.49
N SER A 349 6.40 -33.64 -0.21
CA SER A 349 7.68 -33.02 -0.51
C SER A 349 8.80 -33.62 0.35
N ALA A 350 9.97 -33.87 -0.24
CA ALA A 350 11.16 -34.26 0.51
C ALA A 350 11.53 -33.23 1.59
N LEU A 351 11.21 -31.96 1.34
CA LEU A 351 11.47 -30.86 2.28
C LEU A 351 10.60 -30.92 3.53
N PHE A 352 9.45 -31.61 3.50
CA PHE A 352 8.65 -31.83 4.71
C PHE A 352 9.39 -32.74 5.71
N ALA A 353 9.92 -33.87 5.25
CA ALA A 353 10.67 -34.78 6.11
C ALA A 353 11.96 -34.11 6.64
N GLU A 354 12.67 -33.38 5.77
CA GLU A 354 13.88 -32.63 6.13
C GLU A 354 13.54 -31.55 7.17
N GLY A 355 12.52 -30.72 6.93
CA GLY A 355 12.10 -29.64 7.83
C GLY A 355 11.58 -30.15 9.18
N ALA A 356 10.81 -31.25 9.19
CA ALA A 356 10.32 -31.89 10.41
C ALA A 356 11.47 -32.44 11.28
N ALA A 357 12.46 -33.10 10.66
CA ALA A 357 13.61 -33.69 11.35
C ALA A 357 14.51 -32.62 12.01
N HIS A 358 14.68 -31.47 11.35
CA HIS A 358 15.54 -30.39 11.83
C HIS A 358 14.80 -29.33 12.66
N GLY A 359 13.46 -29.43 12.82
CA GLY A 359 12.68 -28.45 13.56
C GLY A 359 12.49 -27.13 12.84
N TYR A 360 12.43 -27.15 11.50
CA TYR A 360 12.20 -25.98 10.65
C TYR A 360 10.72 -25.71 10.39
N LEU A 361 9.84 -26.64 10.75
CA LEU A 361 8.39 -26.50 10.64
C LEU A 361 7.78 -26.17 11.99
N VAL A 362 6.75 -25.35 11.98
CA VAL A 362 5.99 -24.92 13.15
C VAL A 362 5.43 -26.15 13.89
N ARG A 363 5.46 -26.16 15.23
CA ARG A 363 5.05 -27.26 16.06
C ARG A 363 3.80 -26.96 16.86
N ARG A 364 3.03 -28.01 17.15
CA ARG A 364 1.97 -27.98 18.15
C ARG A 364 2.54 -28.06 19.56
N PRO A 365 1.77 -27.71 20.60
CA PRO A 365 2.20 -27.83 21.99
C PRO A 365 2.58 -29.25 22.42
N ASP A 366 2.07 -30.29 21.76
CA ASP A 366 2.40 -31.70 21.99
C ASP A 366 3.76 -32.13 21.34
N GLY A 367 4.40 -31.21 20.62
CA GLY A 367 5.68 -31.41 19.92
C GLY A 367 5.55 -31.92 18.49
N GLY A 368 4.36 -32.30 18.03
CA GLY A 368 4.08 -32.70 16.66
C GLY A 368 4.17 -31.50 15.69
N VAL A 369 4.46 -31.77 14.43
CA VAL A 369 4.40 -30.71 13.38
C VAL A 369 2.94 -30.28 13.22
N TRP A 370 2.71 -28.96 13.17
CA TRP A 370 1.41 -28.43 12.79
C TRP A 370 1.15 -28.69 11.31
N GLN A 371 -0.03 -29.22 10.98
CA GLN A 371 -0.42 -29.53 9.61
C GLN A 371 -1.87 -29.12 9.32
N THR A 372 -2.14 -28.84 8.04
CA THR A 372 -3.46 -28.51 7.51
C THR A 372 -3.68 -29.17 6.15
N ASP A 373 -4.94 -29.40 5.80
CA ASP A 373 -5.37 -29.84 4.47
C ASP A 373 -5.91 -28.66 3.61
N SER A 374 -5.79 -27.43 4.10
CA SER A 374 -6.12 -26.24 3.31
C SER A 374 -5.13 -26.15 2.13
N TRP A 375 -5.64 -25.90 0.91
CA TRP A 375 -4.94 -25.79 -0.37
C TRP A 375 -4.31 -27.09 -0.90
N GLN A 376 -3.51 -27.79 -0.11
CA GLN A 376 -3.02 -29.16 -0.41
C GLN A 376 -2.99 -30.04 0.82
N ALA A 377 -2.93 -31.35 0.59
CA ALA A 377 -2.97 -32.34 1.65
C ALA A 377 -1.73 -32.28 2.56
N GLY A 378 -1.96 -32.17 3.87
CA GLY A 378 -0.95 -32.33 4.90
C GLY A 378 0.15 -31.26 4.92
N MET A 379 -0.15 -30.02 4.57
CA MET A 379 0.83 -28.95 4.53
C MET A 379 1.34 -28.60 5.93
N GLY A 380 2.67 -28.53 6.10
CA GLY A 380 3.33 -27.94 7.27
C GLY A 380 3.76 -26.51 6.97
N LEU A 381 3.88 -25.67 8.01
CA LEU A 381 4.26 -24.26 7.89
C LEU A 381 5.71 -24.07 8.31
N VAL A 382 6.48 -23.30 7.53
CA VAL A 382 7.88 -22.95 7.87
C VAL A 382 7.90 -22.01 9.07
N ASP A 383 8.78 -22.30 10.04
CA ASP A 383 8.97 -21.44 11.22
C ASP A 383 10.05 -20.38 10.96
N PHE A 384 9.67 -19.22 10.44
CA PHE A 384 10.58 -18.10 10.19
C PHE A 384 11.05 -17.37 11.48
N THR A 385 10.65 -17.82 12.66
CA THR A 385 11.29 -17.36 13.91
C THR A 385 12.58 -18.14 14.20
N ASN A 386 12.82 -19.25 13.47
CA ASN A 386 14.04 -20.02 13.53
C ASN A 386 15.03 -19.55 12.45
N PRO A 387 16.18 -18.95 12.81
CA PRO A 387 17.17 -18.48 11.83
C PRO A 387 17.71 -19.60 10.92
N GLN A 388 17.77 -20.85 11.41
CA GLN A 388 18.19 -21.98 10.60
C GLN A 388 17.14 -22.36 9.55
N ALA A 389 15.85 -22.24 9.90
CA ALA A 389 14.75 -22.45 8.94
C ALA A 389 14.75 -21.33 7.87
N CYS A 390 14.99 -20.08 8.26
CA CYS A 390 15.17 -18.97 7.30
C CYS A 390 16.30 -19.27 6.31
N ALA A 391 17.50 -19.65 6.81
CA ALA A 391 18.64 -19.96 5.97
C ALA A 391 18.39 -21.18 5.06
N TRP A 392 17.73 -22.20 5.57
CA TRP A 392 17.32 -23.39 4.82
C TRP A 392 16.38 -23.04 3.67
N TYR A 393 15.29 -22.30 3.97
CA TYR A 393 14.31 -21.86 2.98
C TYR A 393 14.95 -20.96 1.91
N ALA A 394 15.71 -19.96 2.33
CA ALA A 394 16.46 -19.09 1.44
C ALA A 394 17.44 -19.87 0.56
N GLY A 395 18.11 -20.89 1.11
CA GLY A 395 19.04 -21.76 0.36
C GLY A 395 18.34 -22.53 -0.78
N LYS A 396 17.09 -22.99 -0.57
CA LYS A 396 16.30 -23.65 -1.64
C LYS A 396 15.93 -22.67 -2.74
N LEU A 397 15.54 -21.44 -2.36
CA LEU A 397 15.21 -20.38 -3.34
C LEU A 397 16.43 -19.86 -4.08
N ARG A 398 17.61 -19.83 -3.44
CA ARG A 398 18.88 -19.43 -4.07
C ARG A 398 19.20 -20.31 -5.29
N ALA A 399 18.95 -21.62 -5.19
CA ALA A 399 19.15 -22.54 -6.32
C ALA A 399 18.29 -22.17 -7.53
N LEU A 400 17.06 -21.67 -7.33
CA LEU A 400 16.20 -21.17 -8.42
C LEU A 400 16.78 -19.89 -9.04
N LEU A 401 17.29 -18.96 -8.22
CA LEU A 401 17.95 -17.75 -8.72
C LEU A 401 19.21 -18.07 -9.53
N GLU A 402 20.01 -19.03 -9.08
CA GLU A 402 21.20 -19.51 -9.78
C GLU A 402 20.83 -20.20 -11.11
N MET A 403 19.70 -20.87 -11.18
CA MET A 403 19.16 -21.48 -12.39
C MET A 403 18.73 -20.43 -13.43
N GLY A 404 18.31 -19.22 -12.97
CA GLY A 404 17.91 -18.13 -13.84
C GLY A 404 16.57 -17.47 -13.54
N VAL A 405 15.89 -17.81 -12.44
CA VAL A 405 14.72 -17.08 -11.93
C VAL A 405 15.15 -15.67 -11.48
N ASP A 406 14.32 -14.66 -11.70
CA ASP A 406 14.65 -13.27 -11.36
C ASP A 406 14.00 -12.79 -10.06
N CYS A 407 12.78 -13.24 -9.76
CA CYS A 407 12.02 -12.84 -8.57
C CYS A 407 10.94 -13.86 -8.20
N PHE A 408 10.24 -13.62 -7.09
CA PHE A 408 9.23 -14.53 -6.56
C PHE A 408 7.88 -13.84 -6.33
N LYS A 409 6.78 -14.56 -6.58
CA LYS A 409 5.47 -14.24 -6.02
C LYS A 409 5.37 -14.97 -4.68
N THR A 410 5.40 -14.20 -3.58
CA THR A 410 5.21 -14.72 -2.22
C THR A 410 3.72 -14.76 -1.89
N ASP A 411 3.11 -15.90 -2.14
CA ASP A 411 1.69 -16.13 -1.94
C ASP A 411 1.37 -16.59 -0.50
N PHE A 412 0.11 -16.46 -0.08
CA PHE A 412 -0.37 -16.78 1.26
C PHE A 412 0.32 -15.98 2.38
N GLY A 413 0.38 -16.54 3.61
CA GLY A 413 0.97 -15.93 4.78
C GLY A 413 -0.03 -15.21 5.71
N GLU A 414 -1.33 -15.29 5.44
CA GLU A 414 -2.40 -14.66 6.24
C GLU A 414 -3.13 -15.61 7.17
N ARG A 415 -3.25 -16.91 6.87
CA ARG A 415 -3.94 -17.90 7.69
C ARG A 415 -2.96 -18.61 8.63
N ILE A 416 -2.36 -17.89 9.54
CA ILE A 416 -1.35 -18.40 10.45
C ILE A 416 -2.00 -18.96 11.73
N PRO A 417 -1.63 -20.19 12.16
CA PRO A 417 -2.24 -20.82 13.33
C PRO A 417 -1.85 -20.10 14.63
N THR A 418 -2.76 -20.17 15.61
CA THR A 418 -2.57 -19.60 16.95
C THR A 418 -2.48 -20.65 18.06
N ASP A 419 -2.66 -21.92 17.72
CA ASP A 419 -2.57 -23.08 18.61
C ASP A 419 -1.22 -23.81 18.48
N VAL A 420 -0.14 -23.06 18.33
CA VAL A 420 1.21 -23.53 18.00
C VAL A 420 2.25 -22.98 18.95
N VAL A 421 3.48 -23.52 18.84
CA VAL A 421 4.67 -23.05 19.54
C VAL A 421 5.71 -22.64 18.51
N TRP A 422 6.13 -21.39 18.59
CA TRP A 422 7.19 -20.81 17.77
C TRP A 422 8.57 -21.10 18.37
N HIS A 423 9.58 -21.25 17.54
CA HIS A 423 10.93 -21.57 17.96
C HIS A 423 11.51 -20.55 18.97
N ASP A 424 11.23 -19.27 18.78
CA ASP A 424 11.68 -18.17 19.63
C ASP A 424 10.81 -17.92 20.87
N GLY A 425 9.74 -18.69 21.04
CA GLY A 425 8.76 -18.53 22.13
C GLY A 425 7.81 -17.34 21.97
N SER A 426 7.72 -16.76 20.78
CA SER A 426 6.77 -15.70 20.44
C SER A 426 5.33 -16.08 20.73
N ASP A 427 4.51 -15.07 21.06
CA ASP A 427 3.07 -15.23 21.28
C ASP A 427 2.36 -15.55 19.95
N PRO A 428 1.66 -16.70 19.84
CA PRO A 428 0.99 -17.08 18.60
C PRO A 428 -0.09 -16.09 18.14
N GLN A 429 -0.77 -15.39 19.07
CA GLN A 429 -1.77 -14.38 18.73
C GLN A 429 -1.13 -13.15 18.09
N ARG A 430 0.06 -12.78 18.52
CA ARG A 430 0.84 -11.70 17.92
C ARG A 430 1.48 -12.13 16.60
N MET A 431 1.94 -13.38 16.50
CA MET A 431 2.58 -13.93 15.32
C MET A 431 1.61 -14.05 14.14
N HIS A 432 0.32 -14.21 14.36
CA HIS A 432 -0.67 -14.37 13.30
C HIS A 432 -0.58 -13.30 12.19
N ASN A 433 -0.56 -12.02 12.56
CA ASN A 433 -0.39 -10.95 11.58
C ASN A 433 1.08 -10.69 11.24
N TYR A 434 2.01 -10.95 12.17
CA TYR A 434 3.41 -10.62 11.99
C TYR A 434 4.19 -11.61 11.12
N TYR A 435 3.72 -12.84 11.00
CA TYR A 435 4.37 -13.89 10.22
C TYR A 435 4.69 -13.46 8.78
N THR A 436 3.78 -12.76 8.14
CA THR A 436 3.98 -12.25 6.77
C THR A 436 5.19 -11.33 6.66
N GLN A 437 5.50 -10.57 7.72
CA GLN A 437 6.69 -9.71 7.80
C GLN A 437 7.97 -10.54 7.75
N LEU A 438 8.03 -11.62 8.52
CA LEU A 438 9.20 -12.52 8.56
C LEU A 438 9.37 -13.26 7.23
N TYR A 439 8.29 -13.78 6.68
CA TYR A 439 8.28 -14.48 5.40
C TYR A 439 8.77 -13.60 4.25
N ASN A 440 8.12 -12.46 4.05
CA ASN A 440 8.48 -11.55 2.96
C ASN A 440 9.89 -10.95 3.16
N LYS A 441 10.29 -10.63 4.40
CA LYS A 441 11.64 -10.16 4.73
C LYS A 441 12.69 -11.19 4.33
N THR A 442 12.51 -12.46 4.70
CA THR A 442 13.45 -13.55 4.37
C THR A 442 13.66 -13.67 2.87
N VAL A 443 12.60 -13.64 2.08
CA VAL A 443 12.68 -13.75 0.61
C VAL A 443 13.26 -12.48 -0.01
N PHE A 444 12.87 -11.30 0.48
CA PHE A 444 13.36 -10.03 -0.05
C PHE A 444 14.87 -9.82 0.23
N GLU A 445 15.32 -10.17 1.42
CA GLU A 445 16.75 -10.09 1.78
C GLU A 445 17.62 -11.05 0.93
N LEU A 446 17.10 -12.25 0.64
CA LEU A 446 17.75 -13.15 -0.32
C LEU A 446 17.89 -12.52 -1.71
N LEU A 447 16.82 -11.86 -2.20
CA LEU A 447 16.87 -11.19 -3.51
C LEU A 447 17.87 -10.04 -3.51
N ARG A 448 17.91 -9.24 -2.45
CA ARG A 448 18.91 -8.16 -2.28
C ARG A 448 20.34 -8.69 -2.26
N GLU A 449 20.57 -9.76 -1.51
CA GLU A 449 21.88 -10.40 -1.41
C GLU A 449 22.36 -10.97 -2.75
N HIS A 450 21.46 -11.62 -3.49
CA HIS A 450 21.81 -12.32 -4.73
C HIS A 450 21.88 -11.37 -5.95
N ARG A 451 20.98 -10.37 -6.04
CA ARG A 451 20.80 -9.52 -7.22
C ARG A 451 21.22 -8.05 -7.01
N GLY A 452 21.37 -7.61 -5.76
CA GLY A 452 21.60 -6.22 -5.38
C GLY A 452 20.30 -5.46 -5.10
N ASP A 453 20.42 -4.36 -4.36
CA ASP A 453 19.28 -3.54 -3.89
C ASP A 453 18.39 -3.02 -5.03
N GLY A 454 18.99 -2.62 -6.16
CA GLY A 454 18.26 -2.06 -7.32
C GLY A 454 17.53 -3.09 -8.19
N GLU A 455 17.69 -4.40 -7.92
CA GLU A 455 17.06 -5.48 -8.70
C GLU A 455 16.13 -6.36 -7.86
N ALA A 456 16.00 -6.09 -6.54
CA ALA A 456 15.15 -6.87 -5.66
C ALA A 456 13.67 -6.42 -5.76
N VAL A 457 12.79 -7.36 -6.06
CA VAL A 457 11.33 -7.16 -6.08
C VAL A 457 10.61 -8.45 -5.75
N LEU A 458 9.59 -8.35 -4.89
CA LEU A 458 8.61 -9.40 -4.62
C LEU A 458 7.30 -9.12 -5.35
N TYR A 459 6.42 -10.12 -5.35
CA TYR A 459 5.02 -9.96 -5.68
C TYR A 459 4.21 -10.60 -4.54
N ALA A 460 3.95 -9.83 -3.47
CA ALA A 460 3.48 -10.35 -2.18
C ALA A 460 1.96 -10.22 -2.02
N ARG A 461 1.31 -11.25 -1.42
CA ARG A 461 -0.13 -11.23 -1.10
C ARG A 461 -0.39 -10.59 0.25
N SER A 462 0.16 -11.15 1.30
CA SER A 462 -0.12 -10.72 2.67
C SER A 462 0.87 -9.66 3.17
N ALA A 463 0.42 -8.81 4.07
CA ALA A 463 1.26 -7.83 4.74
C ALA A 463 0.66 -7.36 6.07
N THR A 464 1.46 -6.65 6.86
CA THR A 464 1.07 -5.84 8.01
C THR A 464 1.95 -4.58 8.04
N ALA A 465 1.94 -3.81 9.14
CA ALA A 465 2.81 -2.63 9.28
C ALA A 465 4.29 -3.02 9.12
N GLY A 466 5.03 -2.26 8.31
CA GLY A 466 6.40 -2.58 7.93
C GLY A 466 6.51 -3.38 6.62
N GLY A 467 5.46 -4.07 6.19
CA GLY A 467 5.44 -4.85 4.95
C GLY A 467 5.64 -4.02 3.68
N GLN A 468 5.32 -2.73 3.73
CA GLN A 468 5.58 -1.79 2.63
C GLN A 468 7.05 -1.73 2.20
N GLN A 469 7.99 -2.15 3.06
CA GLN A 469 9.42 -2.21 2.75
C GLN A 469 9.76 -3.22 1.66
N PHE A 470 8.89 -4.21 1.43
CA PHE A 470 9.11 -5.33 0.53
C PHE A 470 8.12 -5.31 -0.65
N PRO A 471 8.23 -4.36 -1.59
CA PRO A 471 7.30 -4.25 -2.71
C PRO A 471 7.50 -5.40 -3.71
N VAL A 472 6.45 -5.74 -4.49
CA VAL A 472 5.15 -5.10 -4.71
C VAL A 472 4.07 -5.92 -4.02
N HIS A 473 2.88 -5.32 -3.78
CA HIS A 473 1.72 -6.05 -3.26
C HIS A 473 0.58 -6.04 -4.27
N TRP A 474 -0.22 -7.13 -4.35
CA TRP A 474 -1.41 -7.15 -5.21
C TRP A 474 -2.69 -7.35 -4.40
N GLY A 475 -3.83 -7.00 -4.99
CA GLY A 475 -5.15 -6.94 -4.34
C GLY A 475 -5.75 -8.27 -3.93
N GLY A 476 -5.10 -9.41 -4.18
CA GLY A 476 -5.65 -10.74 -3.88
C GLY A 476 -6.68 -11.21 -4.91
N ASP A 477 -7.52 -12.15 -4.47
CA ASP A 477 -8.42 -12.91 -5.34
C ASP A 477 -9.73 -12.15 -5.56
N SER A 478 -9.86 -11.53 -6.74
CA SER A 478 -11.02 -10.75 -7.17
C SER A 478 -11.90 -11.55 -8.13
N GLU A 479 -13.22 -11.33 -8.12
CA GLU A 479 -14.11 -11.88 -9.13
C GLU A 479 -13.94 -11.15 -10.47
N SER A 480 -14.28 -11.85 -11.58
CA SER A 480 -14.21 -11.27 -12.92
C SER A 480 -15.45 -10.44 -13.27
N THR A 481 -15.73 -9.41 -12.45
CA THR A 481 -16.91 -8.53 -12.54
C THR A 481 -16.54 -7.04 -12.43
N PHE A 482 -17.43 -6.14 -12.84
CA PHE A 482 -17.22 -4.70 -12.67
C PHE A 482 -17.28 -4.27 -11.20
N GLU A 483 -18.10 -4.93 -10.40
CA GLU A 483 -18.21 -4.71 -8.95
C GLU A 483 -16.86 -5.00 -8.29
N SER A 484 -16.27 -6.15 -8.58
CA SER A 484 -14.98 -6.55 -8.01
C SER A 484 -13.81 -5.72 -8.54
N MET A 485 -13.89 -5.23 -9.78
CA MET A 485 -12.95 -4.24 -10.31
C MET A 485 -12.97 -2.95 -9.48
N ALA A 486 -14.16 -2.47 -9.04
CA ALA A 486 -14.29 -1.30 -8.19
C ALA A 486 -13.85 -1.58 -6.74
N GLU A 487 -14.14 -2.78 -6.21
CA GLU A 487 -13.67 -3.26 -4.90
C GLU A 487 -12.14 -3.30 -4.87
N SER A 488 -11.51 -3.86 -5.89
CA SER A 488 -10.05 -3.88 -6.04
C SER A 488 -9.45 -2.47 -5.99
N LEU A 489 -10.03 -1.51 -6.74
CA LEU A 489 -9.57 -0.12 -6.67
C LEU A 489 -9.68 0.46 -5.26
N ARG A 490 -10.82 0.27 -4.56
CA ARG A 490 -10.97 0.74 -3.18
C ARG A 490 -9.93 0.12 -2.25
N GLY A 491 -9.65 -1.19 -2.42
CA GLY A 491 -8.59 -1.89 -1.70
C GLY A 491 -7.22 -1.25 -1.89
N GLY A 492 -6.83 -1.00 -3.15
CA GLY A 492 -5.56 -0.35 -3.48
C GLY A 492 -5.45 1.07 -2.92
N LEU A 493 -6.52 1.87 -2.99
CA LEU A 493 -6.56 3.22 -2.41
C LEU A 493 -6.49 3.21 -0.88
N SER A 494 -7.17 2.26 -0.23
CA SER A 494 -7.11 2.07 1.22
C SER A 494 -5.70 1.66 1.68
N LEU A 495 -5.05 0.76 0.93
CA LEU A 495 -3.68 0.33 1.19
C LEU A 495 -2.66 1.47 1.00
N ALA A 496 -2.85 2.30 -0.02
CA ALA A 496 -2.05 3.51 -0.23
C ALA A 496 -2.11 4.45 0.97
N MET A 497 -3.30 4.64 1.56
CA MET A 497 -3.49 5.42 2.79
C MET A 497 -2.99 4.70 4.05
N SER A 498 -2.47 3.49 3.91
CA SER A 498 -1.78 2.72 4.95
C SER A 498 -0.26 2.67 4.74
N GLY A 499 0.30 3.50 3.83
CA GLY A 499 1.74 3.68 3.63
C GLY A 499 2.38 2.79 2.58
N PHE A 500 1.61 2.05 1.78
CA PHE A 500 2.12 1.18 0.72
C PHE A 500 2.31 1.96 -0.58
N GLY A 501 3.55 2.07 -1.04
CA GLY A 501 3.94 2.88 -2.19
C GLY A 501 3.54 2.29 -3.55
N PHE A 502 3.48 0.96 -3.65
CA PHE A 502 3.29 0.21 -4.89
C PHE A 502 2.17 -0.82 -4.75
N TRP A 503 1.34 -0.92 -5.78
CA TRP A 503 0.20 -1.82 -5.78
C TRP A 503 -0.09 -2.35 -7.18
N SER A 504 -0.63 -3.55 -7.24
CA SER A 504 -1.10 -4.22 -8.43
C SER A 504 -2.41 -4.97 -8.16
N HIS A 505 -2.98 -5.56 -9.19
CA HIS A 505 -4.16 -6.43 -9.11
C HIS A 505 -4.22 -7.32 -10.35
N ASP A 506 -5.09 -8.31 -10.32
CA ASP A 506 -5.24 -9.25 -11.42
C ASP A 506 -6.15 -8.65 -12.51
N ILE A 507 -5.55 -8.28 -13.65
CA ILE A 507 -6.28 -7.69 -14.77
C ILE A 507 -7.26 -8.72 -15.33
N GLY A 508 -8.54 -8.35 -15.30
CA GLY A 508 -9.65 -9.20 -15.71
C GLY A 508 -10.32 -9.96 -14.56
N GLY A 509 -9.82 -9.82 -13.33
CA GLY A 509 -10.26 -10.58 -12.17
C GLY A 509 -9.58 -11.95 -12.10
N PHE A 510 -9.45 -12.47 -10.88
CA PHE A 510 -8.84 -13.78 -10.60
C PHE A 510 -9.84 -14.91 -10.78
N GLU A 511 -11.00 -14.85 -10.10
CA GLU A 511 -12.01 -15.90 -10.13
C GLU A 511 -12.88 -15.85 -11.41
N GLY A 512 -13.06 -17.00 -12.01
CA GLY A 512 -13.90 -17.16 -13.21
C GLY A 512 -13.21 -16.70 -14.50
N ARG A 513 -14.01 -16.61 -15.56
CA ARG A 513 -13.61 -16.05 -16.86
C ARG A 513 -14.33 -14.73 -17.08
N PRO A 514 -13.63 -13.60 -17.25
CA PRO A 514 -14.26 -12.32 -17.48
C PRO A 514 -15.03 -12.30 -18.82
N ASP A 515 -16.13 -11.56 -18.83
CA ASP A 515 -16.71 -11.08 -20.08
C ASP A 515 -15.67 -10.21 -20.82
N PRO A 516 -15.61 -10.24 -22.17
CA PRO A 516 -14.67 -9.43 -22.94
C PRO A 516 -14.73 -7.93 -22.59
N ALA A 517 -15.90 -7.39 -22.25
CA ALA A 517 -16.03 -5.99 -21.83
C ALA A 517 -15.36 -5.74 -20.49
N VAL A 518 -15.53 -6.62 -19.50
CA VAL A 518 -14.83 -6.55 -18.19
C VAL A 518 -13.33 -6.59 -18.42
N PHE A 519 -12.85 -7.54 -19.21
CA PHE A 519 -11.41 -7.69 -19.47
C PHE A 519 -10.80 -6.44 -20.12
N LYS A 520 -11.43 -5.90 -21.16
CA LYS A 520 -10.96 -4.69 -21.87
C LYS A 520 -10.94 -3.45 -20.94
N ARG A 521 -11.99 -3.24 -20.14
CA ARG A 521 -12.03 -2.13 -19.15
C ARG A 521 -10.97 -2.30 -18.06
N TRP A 522 -10.76 -3.52 -17.61
CA TRP A 522 -9.74 -3.83 -16.60
C TRP A 522 -8.30 -3.66 -17.13
N ILE A 523 -8.05 -3.94 -18.41
CA ILE A 523 -6.77 -3.65 -19.07
C ILE A 523 -6.43 -2.16 -18.93
N ALA A 524 -7.35 -1.27 -19.35
CA ALA A 524 -7.13 0.16 -19.28
C ALA A 524 -6.84 0.64 -17.85
N PHE A 525 -7.57 0.14 -16.85
CA PHE A 525 -7.32 0.41 -15.44
C PHE A 525 -5.96 -0.15 -14.99
N GLY A 526 -5.69 -1.42 -15.27
CA GLY A 526 -4.51 -2.12 -14.76
C GLY A 526 -3.18 -1.59 -15.32
N LEU A 527 -3.19 -1.03 -16.55
CA LEU A 527 -1.99 -0.41 -17.15
C LEU A 527 -1.74 1.03 -16.62
N LEU A 528 -2.72 1.64 -15.97
CA LEU A 528 -2.61 2.96 -15.32
C LEU A 528 -2.44 2.86 -13.80
N THR A 529 -1.84 1.79 -13.34
CA THR A 529 -1.41 1.56 -11.95
C THR A 529 0.12 1.42 -11.89
N SER A 530 0.69 1.26 -10.69
CA SER A 530 2.15 1.12 -10.59
C SER A 530 2.64 -0.15 -11.29
N HIS A 531 2.05 -1.31 -11.02
CA HIS A 531 2.43 -2.59 -11.61
C HIS A 531 1.22 -3.27 -12.27
N SER A 532 1.44 -4.06 -13.32
CA SER A 532 0.38 -4.56 -14.20
C SER A 532 0.58 -6.04 -14.52
N ARG A 533 -0.40 -6.87 -14.17
CA ARG A 533 -0.32 -8.32 -14.32
C ARG A 533 -1.59 -8.90 -14.95
N LEU A 534 -1.42 -9.65 -16.04
CA LEU A 534 -2.46 -10.52 -16.61
C LEU A 534 -2.43 -11.85 -15.86
N HIS A 535 -3.43 -12.09 -15.00
CA HIS A 535 -3.50 -13.27 -14.14
C HIS A 535 -4.94 -13.67 -13.86
N GLY A 536 -5.19 -14.96 -13.73
CA GLY A 536 -6.49 -15.52 -13.37
C GLY A 536 -6.37 -16.88 -12.71
N ASN A 537 -7.50 -17.51 -12.36
CA ASN A 537 -7.52 -18.82 -11.75
C ASN A 537 -7.51 -19.94 -12.82
N HIS A 538 -8.69 -20.29 -13.38
CA HIS A 538 -8.86 -21.46 -14.24
C HIS A 538 -8.66 -21.18 -15.73
N THR A 539 -8.50 -19.94 -16.14
CA THR A 539 -8.40 -19.51 -17.53
C THR A 539 -7.23 -18.57 -17.74
N TYR A 540 -6.62 -18.66 -18.93
CA TYR A 540 -5.56 -17.75 -19.31
C TYR A 540 -6.09 -16.32 -19.53
N ARG A 541 -5.21 -15.34 -19.36
CA ARG A 541 -5.51 -13.91 -19.58
C ARG A 541 -4.79 -13.37 -20.81
N VAL A 542 -4.58 -14.20 -21.84
CA VAL A 542 -4.04 -13.75 -23.12
C VAL A 542 -5.14 -13.08 -23.96
N PRO A 543 -4.92 -11.89 -24.52
CA PRO A 543 -6.01 -11.07 -25.06
C PRO A 543 -6.68 -11.68 -26.31
N TRP A 544 -5.95 -12.44 -27.10
CA TRP A 544 -6.52 -13.09 -28.32
C TRP A 544 -7.51 -14.22 -28.04
N GLU A 545 -7.59 -14.71 -26.81
CA GLU A 545 -8.65 -15.64 -26.40
C GLU A 545 -10.00 -14.93 -26.15
N PHE A 546 -10.01 -13.62 -26.13
CA PHE A 546 -11.24 -12.81 -25.96
C PHE A 546 -11.71 -12.30 -27.33
N ASP A 547 -11.02 -11.34 -27.91
CA ASP A 547 -11.28 -10.80 -29.24
C ASP A 547 -10.09 -9.95 -29.74
N GLN A 548 -10.15 -9.50 -31.02
CA GLN A 548 -9.11 -8.64 -31.60
C GLN A 548 -9.05 -7.27 -30.92
N GLU A 549 -10.18 -6.71 -30.48
CA GLU A 549 -10.24 -5.43 -29.79
C GLU A 549 -9.49 -5.49 -28.45
N ALA A 550 -9.54 -6.62 -27.71
CA ALA A 550 -8.76 -6.83 -26.50
C ALA A 550 -7.24 -6.80 -26.77
N VAL A 551 -6.80 -7.35 -27.89
CA VAL A 551 -5.40 -7.26 -28.34
C VAL A 551 -5.01 -5.80 -28.60
N ASP A 552 -5.86 -5.05 -29.28
CA ASP A 552 -5.57 -3.64 -29.64
C ASP A 552 -5.58 -2.73 -28.41
N VAL A 553 -6.51 -2.95 -27.47
CA VAL A 553 -6.58 -2.24 -26.18
C VAL A 553 -5.33 -2.53 -25.35
N LEU A 554 -4.93 -3.81 -25.23
CA LEU A 554 -3.73 -4.16 -24.46
C LEU A 554 -2.47 -3.50 -25.05
N ARG A 555 -2.33 -3.55 -26.39
CA ARG A 555 -1.20 -2.92 -27.09
C ARG A 555 -1.16 -1.41 -26.81
N ALA A 556 -2.29 -0.72 -26.97
CA ALA A 556 -2.38 0.72 -26.81
C ALA A 556 -1.98 1.15 -25.37
N PHE A 557 -2.55 0.51 -24.34
CA PHE A 557 -2.28 0.88 -22.96
C PHE A 557 -0.89 0.44 -22.46
N THR A 558 -0.37 -0.69 -22.93
CA THR A 558 1.02 -1.11 -22.60
C THR A 558 2.04 -0.12 -23.18
N ARG A 559 1.85 0.30 -24.43
CA ARG A 559 2.70 1.32 -25.06
C ARG A 559 2.55 2.70 -24.38
N LEU A 560 1.32 3.09 -24.01
CA LEU A 560 1.08 4.30 -23.24
C LEU A 560 1.85 4.27 -21.91
N LYS A 561 1.79 3.15 -21.18
CA LYS A 561 2.54 2.98 -19.92
C LYS A 561 4.05 3.12 -20.12
N ALA A 562 4.61 2.50 -21.18
CA ALA A 562 6.03 2.62 -21.47
C ALA A 562 6.46 4.07 -21.76
N ARG A 563 5.63 4.84 -22.48
CA ARG A 563 5.83 6.29 -22.68
C ARG A 563 5.72 7.10 -21.38
N LEU A 564 4.89 6.67 -20.44
CA LEU A 564 4.74 7.32 -19.14
C LEU A 564 5.85 6.98 -18.15
N MET A 565 6.74 6.03 -18.43
CA MET A 565 7.73 5.54 -17.48
C MET A 565 8.63 6.62 -16.87
N PRO A 566 9.10 7.67 -17.58
CA PRO A 566 9.87 8.75 -16.95
C PRO A 566 9.12 9.44 -15.81
N TYR A 567 7.81 9.60 -15.96
CA TYR A 567 6.92 10.16 -14.95
C TYR A 567 6.60 9.14 -13.84
N LEU A 568 6.19 7.91 -14.22
CA LEU A 568 5.83 6.86 -13.26
C LEU A 568 7.00 6.45 -12.37
N PHE A 569 8.19 6.32 -12.96
CA PHE A 569 9.38 5.98 -12.19
C PHE A 569 9.83 7.16 -11.31
N GLY A 570 9.60 8.41 -11.73
CA GLY A 570 9.74 9.59 -10.87
C GLY A 570 8.82 9.55 -9.65
N ALA A 571 7.56 9.15 -9.84
CA ALA A 571 6.61 8.93 -8.75
C ALA A 571 7.04 7.75 -7.84
N ALA A 572 7.63 6.70 -8.41
CA ALA A 572 8.20 5.57 -7.66
C ALA A 572 9.39 6.00 -6.80
N VAL A 573 10.28 6.84 -7.32
CA VAL A 573 11.39 7.44 -6.54
C VAL A 573 10.85 8.27 -5.38
N THR A 574 9.77 9.02 -5.59
CA THR A 574 9.09 9.77 -4.52
C THR A 574 8.51 8.81 -3.46
N ALA A 575 7.88 7.71 -3.88
CA ALA A 575 7.37 6.70 -2.96
C ALA A 575 8.49 6.07 -2.12
N HIS A 576 9.61 5.75 -2.73
CA HIS A 576 10.79 5.21 -2.05
C HIS A 576 11.40 6.22 -1.05
N ARG A 577 11.62 7.45 -1.46
CA ARG A 577 12.33 8.46 -0.64
C ARG A 577 11.44 9.06 0.45
N GLU A 578 10.17 9.29 0.11
CA GLU A 578 9.25 10.05 0.96
C GLU A 578 8.10 9.21 1.52
N GLY A 579 7.84 8.01 1.00
CA GLY A 579 6.71 7.18 1.40
C GLY A 579 5.35 7.68 0.90
N VAL A 580 5.34 8.53 -0.13
CA VAL A 580 4.11 9.01 -0.78
C VAL A 580 3.74 8.06 -1.92
N PRO A 581 2.59 7.38 -1.89
CA PRO A 581 2.25 6.34 -2.85
C PRO A 581 2.21 6.80 -4.31
N VAL A 582 2.46 5.87 -5.25
CA VAL A 582 2.31 6.13 -6.69
C VAL A 582 0.84 6.33 -7.06
N MET A 583 -0.07 5.50 -6.52
CA MET A 583 -1.53 5.71 -6.62
C MET A 583 -2.03 6.40 -5.38
N ARG A 584 -2.83 7.46 -5.55
CA ARG A 584 -3.28 8.32 -4.43
C ARG A 584 -4.77 8.55 -4.50
N PRO A 585 -5.54 8.33 -3.42
CA PRO A 585 -6.91 8.83 -3.35
C PRO A 585 -6.95 10.35 -3.60
N MET A 586 -8.04 10.84 -4.17
CA MET A 586 -8.18 12.27 -4.48
C MET A 586 -7.93 13.17 -3.27
N VAL A 587 -8.37 12.77 -2.07
CA VAL A 587 -8.16 13.50 -0.81
C VAL A 587 -6.68 13.68 -0.45
N ALA A 588 -5.79 12.79 -0.89
CA ALA A 588 -4.35 12.93 -0.63
C ALA A 588 -3.71 14.10 -1.42
N GLU A 589 -4.26 14.43 -2.59
CA GLU A 589 -3.80 15.52 -3.44
C GLU A 589 -4.63 16.81 -3.31
N PHE A 590 -5.89 16.69 -2.90
CA PHE A 590 -6.85 17.79 -2.77
C PHE A 590 -7.55 17.73 -1.40
N PRO A 591 -6.79 17.86 -0.28
CA PRO A 591 -7.35 17.72 1.06
C PRO A 591 -8.37 18.83 1.40
N ASP A 592 -8.25 19.99 0.77
CA ASP A 592 -9.12 21.15 1.00
C ASP A 592 -10.42 21.11 0.15
N ASP A 593 -10.54 20.17 -0.79
CA ASP A 593 -11.76 19.97 -1.56
C ASP A 593 -12.64 18.90 -0.90
N PRO A 594 -13.77 19.28 -0.27
CA PRO A 594 -14.60 18.32 0.46
C PRO A 594 -15.22 17.22 -0.43
N THR A 595 -15.36 17.45 -1.74
CA THR A 595 -15.81 16.42 -2.68
C THR A 595 -14.78 15.28 -2.77
N CYS A 596 -13.51 15.61 -2.74
CA CYS A 596 -12.42 14.65 -2.84
C CYS A 596 -12.33 13.67 -1.66
N ALA A 597 -12.94 14.00 -0.52
CA ALA A 597 -12.94 13.13 0.66
C ALA A 597 -13.64 11.78 0.43
N TYR A 598 -14.63 11.72 -0.45
CA TYR A 598 -15.49 10.53 -0.65
C TYR A 598 -15.30 9.83 -2.01
N LEU A 599 -14.35 10.28 -2.83
CA LEU A 599 -14.13 9.72 -4.17
C LEU A 599 -13.34 8.41 -4.09
N ASP A 600 -13.96 7.29 -4.43
CA ASP A 600 -13.41 5.94 -4.34
C ASP A 600 -13.38 5.17 -5.67
N ARG A 601 -13.74 5.82 -6.79
CA ARG A 601 -13.76 5.25 -8.15
C ARG A 601 -12.88 6.01 -9.13
N GLN A 602 -12.06 6.90 -8.62
CA GLN A 602 -11.04 7.66 -9.34
C GLN A 602 -9.86 7.94 -8.42
N TYR A 603 -8.71 8.24 -8.99
CA TYR A 603 -7.49 8.46 -8.23
C TYR A 603 -6.51 9.36 -8.98
N MET A 604 -5.49 9.82 -8.28
CA MET A 604 -4.32 10.43 -8.89
C MET A 604 -3.22 9.37 -9.08
N LEU A 605 -2.72 9.22 -10.28
CA LEU A 605 -1.51 8.47 -10.60
C LEU A 605 -0.33 9.46 -10.57
N GLY A 606 0.51 9.35 -9.54
CA GLY A 606 1.44 10.41 -9.17
C GLY A 606 0.69 11.65 -8.66
N ASP A 607 1.26 12.83 -8.86
CA ASP A 607 0.69 14.13 -8.48
C ASP A 607 -0.07 14.84 -9.60
N SER A 608 0.06 14.33 -10.83
CA SER A 608 -0.34 15.09 -12.02
C SER A 608 -1.39 14.43 -12.90
N LEU A 609 -1.64 13.12 -12.78
CA LEU A 609 -2.59 12.40 -13.64
C LEU A 609 -3.82 11.94 -12.85
N LEU A 610 -4.98 12.53 -13.12
CA LEU A 610 -6.27 12.03 -12.66
C LEU A 610 -6.69 10.87 -13.56
N VAL A 611 -7.01 9.72 -12.98
CA VAL A 611 -7.50 8.53 -13.68
C VAL A 611 -8.87 8.14 -13.14
N ALA A 612 -9.86 7.97 -14.01
CA ALA A 612 -11.19 7.50 -13.66
C ALA A 612 -11.55 6.24 -14.48
N PRO A 613 -11.32 5.03 -13.95
CA PRO A 613 -11.65 3.78 -14.62
C PRO A 613 -13.14 3.68 -14.96
N VAL A 614 -13.47 2.93 -16.01
CA VAL A 614 -14.85 2.76 -16.49
C VAL A 614 -15.38 1.42 -16.01
N PHE A 615 -16.35 1.43 -15.11
CA PHE A 615 -16.93 0.23 -14.48
C PHE A 615 -18.25 -0.19 -15.15
N SER A 616 -18.30 -0.16 -16.48
CA SER A 616 -19.48 -0.59 -17.23
C SER A 616 -19.15 -1.07 -18.65
N ALA A 617 -19.88 -2.08 -19.14
CA ALA A 617 -19.78 -2.53 -20.52
C ALA A 617 -20.18 -1.43 -21.51
N SER A 618 -21.19 -0.62 -21.17
CA SER A 618 -21.68 0.47 -22.02
C SER A 618 -20.71 1.65 -22.18
N GLY A 619 -19.64 1.68 -21.39
CA GLY A 619 -18.68 2.79 -21.37
C GLY A 619 -19.15 4.03 -20.59
N ARG A 620 -20.35 4.03 -20.05
CA ARG A 620 -20.83 5.17 -19.23
C ARG A 620 -20.01 5.29 -17.95
N THR A 621 -19.53 6.49 -17.70
CA THR A 621 -18.80 6.82 -16.48
C THR A 621 -19.10 8.23 -16.02
N SER A 622 -19.00 8.46 -14.71
CA SER A 622 -19.10 9.79 -14.10
C SER A 622 -17.96 9.95 -13.09
N TYR A 623 -17.28 11.09 -13.13
CA TYR A 623 -16.14 11.40 -12.29
C TYR A 623 -16.09 12.90 -11.99
N TYR A 624 -15.34 13.26 -10.96
CA TYR A 624 -15.16 14.63 -10.53
C TYR A 624 -13.80 15.18 -11.00
N VAL A 625 -13.82 16.35 -11.57
CA VAL A 625 -12.61 17.12 -11.95
C VAL A 625 -12.44 18.26 -10.95
N PRO A 626 -11.34 18.31 -10.16
CA PRO A 626 -11.07 19.39 -9.23
C PRO A 626 -10.87 20.74 -9.92
N ALA A 627 -10.81 21.83 -9.14
CA ALA A 627 -10.60 23.18 -9.67
C ALA A 627 -9.39 23.26 -10.61
N GLY A 628 -9.54 24.02 -11.71
CA GLY A 628 -8.51 24.23 -12.71
C GLY A 628 -8.89 23.72 -14.10
N ARG A 629 -8.01 23.96 -15.04
CA ARG A 629 -8.17 23.65 -16.46
C ARG A 629 -7.41 22.37 -16.81
N TRP A 630 -8.11 21.23 -16.78
CA TRP A 630 -7.54 19.91 -16.99
C TRP A 630 -7.57 19.49 -18.45
N THR A 631 -6.48 18.89 -18.94
CA THR A 631 -6.38 18.43 -20.33
C THR A 631 -6.37 16.92 -20.39
N HIS A 632 -7.27 16.32 -21.17
CA HIS A 632 -7.30 14.87 -21.38
C HIS A 632 -6.03 14.40 -22.09
N LEU A 633 -5.30 13.45 -21.46
CA LEU A 633 -3.98 13.02 -21.92
C LEU A 633 -3.99 12.44 -23.35
N MET A 634 -5.04 11.70 -23.70
CA MET A 634 -5.12 10.95 -24.98
C MET A 634 -5.81 11.75 -26.09
N THR A 635 -6.81 12.58 -25.77
CA THR A 635 -7.62 13.31 -26.78
C THR A 635 -7.26 14.79 -26.90
N GLY A 636 -6.62 15.36 -25.86
CA GLY A 636 -6.35 16.81 -25.80
C GLY A 636 -7.57 17.66 -25.43
N GLU A 637 -8.73 17.04 -25.18
CA GLU A 637 -9.93 17.75 -24.73
C GLU A 637 -9.69 18.42 -23.37
N VAL A 638 -10.26 19.62 -23.19
CA VAL A 638 -10.08 20.42 -21.98
C VAL A 638 -11.35 20.48 -21.18
N VAL A 639 -11.27 20.22 -19.89
CA VAL A 639 -12.36 20.36 -18.92
C VAL A 639 -11.95 21.37 -17.86
N GLU A 640 -12.87 22.31 -17.56
CA GLU A 640 -12.68 23.30 -16.51
C GLU A 640 -13.47 22.89 -15.26
N GLY A 641 -12.71 22.56 -14.19
CA GLY A 641 -13.26 22.22 -12.88
C GLY A 641 -13.34 23.43 -11.94
N PRO A 642 -14.04 23.31 -10.78
CA PRO A 642 -14.58 22.06 -10.25
C PRO A 642 -15.92 21.65 -10.90
N CYS A 643 -16.01 20.43 -11.39
CA CYS A 643 -17.26 19.93 -11.98
C CYS A 643 -17.35 18.40 -11.99
N TRP A 644 -18.57 17.88 -12.07
CA TRP A 644 -18.81 16.48 -12.42
C TRP A 644 -18.94 16.33 -13.94
N VAL A 645 -18.24 15.37 -14.49
CA VAL A 645 -18.28 14.99 -15.90
C VAL A 645 -18.97 13.65 -16.04
N SER A 646 -19.90 13.55 -16.99
CA SER A 646 -20.53 12.28 -17.37
C SER A 646 -20.34 12.09 -18.88
N GLN A 647 -19.76 10.95 -19.26
CA GLN A 647 -19.49 10.64 -20.67
C GLN A 647 -19.57 9.15 -20.96
N THR A 648 -19.47 8.80 -22.23
CA THR A 648 -19.36 7.41 -22.71
C THR A 648 -18.01 7.24 -23.40
N CYS A 649 -17.21 6.26 -22.95
CA CYS A 649 -15.88 5.96 -23.47
C CYS A 649 -15.92 4.68 -24.34
N GLY A 650 -15.16 4.65 -25.43
CA GLY A 650 -14.78 3.43 -26.12
C GLY A 650 -13.85 2.56 -25.24
N PHE A 651 -13.56 1.32 -25.65
CA PHE A 651 -12.60 0.49 -24.91
C PHE A 651 -11.15 0.97 -25.07
N ASP A 652 -10.85 1.68 -26.12
CA ASP A 652 -9.57 2.32 -26.43
C ASP A 652 -9.31 3.62 -25.65
N THR A 653 -10.28 4.06 -24.83
CA THR A 653 -10.22 5.33 -24.11
C THR A 653 -10.70 5.17 -22.66
N VAL A 654 -10.03 5.87 -21.77
CA VAL A 654 -10.39 6.02 -20.35
C VAL A 654 -10.15 7.47 -19.94
N PRO A 655 -10.98 8.08 -19.08
CA PRO A 655 -10.72 9.42 -18.57
C PRO A 655 -9.37 9.49 -17.84
N VAL A 656 -8.39 10.11 -18.49
CA VAL A 656 -7.07 10.44 -17.92
C VAL A 656 -6.79 11.90 -18.18
N TYR A 657 -6.76 12.71 -17.14
CA TYR A 657 -6.57 14.15 -17.24
C TYR A 657 -5.28 14.60 -16.59
N VAL A 658 -4.56 15.47 -17.27
CA VAL A 658 -3.35 16.10 -16.75
C VAL A 658 -3.70 17.35 -15.98
N ARG A 659 -3.19 17.46 -14.75
CA ARG A 659 -3.36 18.59 -13.84
C ARG A 659 -2.79 19.86 -14.46
N PRO A 660 -3.45 21.02 -14.36
CA PRO A 660 -2.86 22.30 -14.79
C PRO A 660 -1.58 22.62 -14.01
N GLY A 661 -0.61 23.24 -14.70
CA GLY A 661 0.71 23.53 -14.15
C GLY A 661 1.71 22.38 -14.28
N THR A 662 1.35 21.27 -14.92
CA THR A 662 2.22 20.11 -15.06
C THR A 662 3.22 20.23 -16.20
N VAL A 663 4.45 19.84 -15.92
CA VAL A 663 5.47 19.47 -16.91
C VAL A 663 5.60 17.94 -16.87
N LEU A 664 5.00 17.26 -17.85
CA LEU A 664 4.97 15.80 -17.91
C LEU A 664 6.12 15.27 -18.77
N PRO A 665 7.12 14.58 -18.18
CA PRO A 665 8.16 13.93 -18.95
C PRO A 665 7.58 12.69 -19.66
N TRP A 666 7.68 12.70 -20.99
CA TRP A 666 7.15 11.70 -21.90
C TRP A 666 8.28 10.94 -22.58
N GLY A 667 8.34 9.64 -22.42
CA GLY A 667 9.45 8.81 -22.86
C GLY A 667 9.56 8.64 -24.38
N ALA A 668 10.78 8.38 -24.85
CA ALA A 668 11.09 8.17 -26.25
C ALA A 668 10.67 6.75 -26.73
N ARG A 669 10.51 5.78 -25.84
CA ARG A 669 10.18 4.37 -26.17
C ARG A 669 8.81 3.97 -25.69
N ASP A 670 8.18 3.05 -26.42
CA ASP A 670 6.86 2.49 -26.09
C ASP A 670 6.84 0.95 -26.11
N ASP A 671 8.00 0.33 -26.26
CA ASP A 671 8.17 -1.12 -26.38
C ASP A 671 8.72 -1.78 -25.09
N ARG A 672 9.19 -0.98 -24.12
CA ARG A 672 9.77 -1.48 -22.86
C ARG A 672 9.76 -0.43 -21.76
N PRO A 673 9.73 -0.84 -20.47
CA PRO A 673 9.71 0.12 -19.35
C PRO A 673 11.10 0.61 -18.92
N ASP A 674 12.18 -0.12 -19.22
CA ASP A 674 13.55 0.08 -18.72
C ASP A 674 14.49 0.59 -19.82
N TYR A 675 14.57 1.89 -19.99
CA TYR A 675 15.43 2.56 -20.97
C TYR A 675 15.97 3.89 -20.39
N ALA A 676 16.95 4.49 -21.04
CA ALA A 676 17.49 5.79 -20.61
C ALA A 676 16.42 6.89 -20.77
N TYR A 677 15.67 7.19 -19.71
CA TYR A 677 14.49 8.07 -19.75
C TYR A 677 14.80 9.50 -20.22
N HIS A 678 16.01 10.01 -19.96
CA HIS A 678 16.43 11.36 -20.32
C HIS A 678 16.79 11.49 -21.80
N ASP A 679 17.10 10.39 -22.50
CA ASP A 679 17.45 10.38 -23.92
C ASP A 679 16.18 10.40 -24.78
N GLY A 680 16.01 11.45 -25.56
CA GLY A 680 14.84 11.66 -26.41
C GLY A 680 13.56 12.03 -25.64
N VAL A 681 13.65 12.40 -24.35
CA VAL A 681 12.48 12.81 -23.57
C VAL A 681 11.75 13.99 -24.18
N THR A 682 10.42 13.93 -24.19
CA THR A 682 9.56 15.06 -24.55
C THR A 682 8.93 15.64 -23.28
N LEU A 683 9.17 16.92 -23.01
CA LEU A 683 8.48 17.62 -21.92
C LEU A 683 7.14 18.15 -22.45
N ARG A 684 6.04 17.57 -22.00
CA ARG A 684 4.69 18.03 -22.32
C ARG A 684 4.24 19.05 -21.29
N LEU A 685 3.95 20.27 -21.74
CA LEU A 685 3.63 21.40 -20.88
C LEU A 685 2.13 21.66 -20.85
N TYR A 686 1.51 21.52 -19.66
CA TYR A 686 0.07 21.71 -19.46
C TYR A 686 -0.18 22.93 -18.57
N GLU A 687 -0.72 24.01 -19.14
CA GLU A 687 -1.14 25.24 -18.42
C GLU A 687 -0.07 25.77 -17.41
N VAL A 688 1.22 25.66 -17.77
CA VAL A 688 2.32 26.11 -16.90
C VAL A 688 2.30 27.63 -16.79
N SER A 689 1.95 28.16 -15.62
CA SER A 689 1.81 29.61 -15.34
C SER A 689 2.82 30.12 -14.30
N ALA A 690 3.51 29.23 -13.61
CA ALA A 690 4.57 29.55 -12.64
C ALA A 690 5.81 28.68 -12.94
N PRO A 691 7.01 29.04 -12.43
CA PRO A 691 8.19 28.20 -12.59
C PRO A 691 7.99 26.81 -12.01
N VAL A 692 8.35 25.78 -12.79
CA VAL A 692 8.27 24.36 -12.41
C VAL A 692 9.62 23.72 -12.65
N ARG A 693 10.10 22.94 -11.69
CA ARG A 693 11.26 22.07 -11.85
C ARG A 693 10.81 20.60 -11.89
N VAL A 694 11.26 19.87 -12.90
CA VAL A 694 11.01 18.42 -13.03
C VAL A 694 12.33 17.69 -13.18
N ALA A 695 12.48 16.58 -12.46
CA ALA A 695 13.61 15.67 -12.61
C ALA A 695 13.17 14.43 -13.43
N VAL A 696 14.03 14.02 -14.37
CA VAL A 696 13.90 12.76 -15.10
C VAL A 696 14.85 11.76 -14.45
N PRO A 697 14.35 10.65 -13.86
CA PRO A 697 15.20 9.71 -13.15
C PRO A 697 16.06 8.87 -14.09
N ALA A 698 17.20 8.44 -13.60
CA ALA A 698 17.95 7.28 -14.10
C ALA A 698 17.32 5.99 -13.58
N LEU A 699 17.75 4.83 -14.13
CA LEU A 699 17.20 3.53 -13.76
C LEU A 699 17.51 3.12 -12.29
N ASP A 700 18.51 3.74 -11.68
CA ASP A 700 18.87 3.58 -10.26
C ASP A 700 18.12 4.54 -9.31
N GLY A 701 17.20 5.35 -9.85
CA GLY A 701 16.45 6.34 -9.08
C GLY A 701 17.18 7.66 -8.81
N THR A 702 18.43 7.83 -9.24
CA THR A 702 19.11 9.13 -9.22
C THR A 702 18.54 10.05 -10.31
N ALA A 703 18.79 11.35 -10.24
CA ALA A 703 18.37 12.27 -11.29
C ALA A 703 19.35 12.17 -12.49
N ALA A 704 18.87 11.70 -13.64
CA ALA A 704 19.64 11.68 -14.89
C ALA A 704 19.69 13.06 -15.57
N ALA A 705 18.59 13.80 -15.51
CA ALA A 705 18.49 15.18 -15.96
C ALA A 705 17.44 15.93 -15.13
N SER A 706 17.56 17.24 -15.05
CA SER A 706 16.49 18.10 -14.51
C SER A 706 16.18 19.25 -15.46
N PHE A 707 14.94 19.69 -15.43
CA PHE A 707 14.45 20.76 -16.29
C PHE A 707 13.77 21.83 -15.44
N THR A 708 14.12 23.10 -15.69
CA THR A 708 13.45 24.25 -15.09
C THR A 708 12.66 24.95 -16.18
N VAL A 709 11.35 24.98 -16.03
CA VAL A 709 10.40 25.56 -16.97
C VAL A 709 9.88 26.84 -16.38
N THR A 710 10.17 27.97 -17.04
CA THR A 710 9.84 29.33 -16.56
C THR A 710 9.01 30.06 -17.59
N PRO A 711 7.75 30.41 -17.30
CA PRO A 711 6.95 31.30 -18.13
C PRO A 711 7.56 32.70 -18.17
N LYS A 712 7.69 33.30 -19.38
CA LYS A 712 8.25 34.64 -19.56
C LYS A 712 7.65 35.32 -20.78
N ASP A 713 6.97 36.47 -20.61
CA ASP A 713 6.54 37.42 -21.67
C ASP A 713 5.90 36.75 -22.91
N GLY A 714 4.93 35.86 -22.73
CA GLY A 714 4.24 35.15 -23.82
C GLY A 714 5.01 33.96 -24.41
N ALA A 715 6.14 33.59 -23.80
CA ALA A 715 6.92 32.39 -24.12
C ALA A 715 7.17 31.57 -22.88
N ILE A 716 7.70 30.37 -23.07
CA ILE A 716 8.19 29.53 -22.00
C ILE A 716 9.67 29.24 -22.22
N HIS A 717 10.48 29.61 -21.27
CA HIS A 717 11.91 29.27 -21.24
C HIS A 717 12.07 27.93 -20.52
N VAL A 718 12.77 26.99 -21.16
CA VAL A 718 13.08 25.67 -20.58
C VAL A 718 14.60 25.54 -20.52
N HIS A 719 15.12 25.40 -19.30
CA HIS A 719 16.53 25.16 -19.05
C HIS A 719 16.73 23.70 -18.64
N ARG A 720 17.67 22.99 -19.26
CA ARG A 720 18.10 21.64 -18.93
C ARG A 720 19.41 21.65 -18.16
N ASP A 721 19.44 20.91 -17.06
CA ASP A 721 20.64 20.54 -16.31
C ASP A 721 20.83 19.01 -16.42
N GLY A 722 21.90 18.59 -17.11
CA GLY A 722 22.17 17.17 -17.37
C GLY A 722 22.93 16.90 -18.67
N PRO A 723 23.00 15.63 -19.12
CA PRO A 723 23.74 15.23 -20.31
C PRO A 723 23.26 15.90 -21.59
N ALA A 724 24.18 16.17 -22.51
CA ALA A 724 23.88 16.73 -23.83
C ALA A 724 23.34 15.65 -24.79
N VAL A 725 22.07 15.30 -24.63
CA VAL A 725 21.33 14.33 -25.44
C VAL A 725 20.12 15.00 -26.08
N PRO A 726 19.51 14.45 -27.15
CA PRO A 726 18.29 14.99 -27.73
C PRO A 726 17.14 15.05 -26.73
N TRP A 727 16.34 16.09 -26.80
CA TRP A 727 15.10 16.25 -26.04
C TRP A 727 14.12 17.16 -26.77
N ARG A 728 12.88 17.23 -26.31
CA ARG A 728 11.81 17.97 -26.96
C ARG A 728 10.94 18.72 -25.98
N VAL A 729 10.27 19.76 -26.46
CA VAL A 729 9.21 20.45 -25.73
C VAL A 729 7.94 20.44 -26.58
N GLU A 730 6.84 20.04 -25.97
CA GLU A 730 5.52 19.99 -26.58
C GLU A 730 4.51 20.78 -25.72
N ILE A 731 3.81 21.71 -26.34
CA ILE A 731 2.60 22.32 -25.77
C ILE A 731 1.42 21.70 -26.54
N PRO A 732 0.43 21.06 -25.89
CA PRO A 732 -0.71 20.47 -26.59
C PRO A 732 -1.35 21.41 -27.60
N GLY A 733 -1.53 20.92 -28.84
CA GLY A 733 -2.09 21.71 -29.94
C GLY A 733 -1.09 22.67 -30.63
N GLN A 734 0.19 22.63 -30.27
CA GLN A 734 1.25 23.41 -30.92
C GLN A 734 2.34 22.49 -31.51
N PRO A 735 3.12 22.95 -32.52
CA PRO A 735 4.25 22.19 -33.02
C PRO A 735 5.29 21.90 -31.95
N THR A 736 5.82 20.67 -31.94
CA THR A 736 6.91 20.25 -31.05
C THR A 736 8.19 21.01 -31.38
N VAL A 737 8.91 21.48 -30.37
CA VAL A 737 10.20 22.12 -30.49
C VAL A 737 11.29 21.10 -30.17
N GLU A 738 12.16 20.85 -31.14
CA GLU A 738 13.32 19.97 -31.01
C GLU A 738 14.50 20.72 -30.38
N ALA A 739 15.16 20.06 -29.42
CA ALA A 739 16.38 20.58 -28.79
C ALA A 739 17.44 19.45 -28.80
N THR A 740 18.33 19.49 -29.76
CA THR A 740 19.30 18.40 -30.00
C THR A 740 20.33 18.29 -28.88
N HIS A 741 21.04 19.39 -28.60
CA HIS A 741 22.08 19.43 -27.57
C HIS A 741 22.03 20.72 -26.74
N ASP A 742 21.05 21.58 -27.01
CA ASP A 742 20.93 22.87 -26.34
C ASP A 742 20.50 22.69 -24.88
N GLN A 743 21.07 23.50 -24.00
CA GLN A 743 20.68 23.57 -22.61
C GLN A 743 19.42 24.42 -22.40
N ASP A 744 19.19 25.38 -23.29
CA ASP A 744 18.11 26.38 -23.19
C ASP A 744 17.27 26.39 -24.45
N VAL A 745 15.95 26.36 -24.25
CA VAL A 745 14.95 26.42 -25.31
C VAL A 745 13.88 27.45 -24.96
N LEU A 746 13.54 28.31 -25.94
CA LEU A 746 12.43 29.25 -25.82
C LEU A 746 11.26 28.79 -26.72
N VAL A 747 10.11 28.51 -26.10
CA VAL A 747 8.89 28.07 -26.79
C VAL A 747 7.87 29.20 -26.77
N SER A 748 7.48 29.69 -27.93
CA SER A 748 6.45 30.74 -28.04
C SER A 748 5.08 30.18 -27.68
N ARG A 749 4.35 30.85 -26.78
CA ARG A 749 2.92 30.56 -26.55
C ARG A 749 2.10 31.24 -27.63
N LYS A 750 1.45 30.49 -28.50
CA LYS A 750 0.38 31.06 -29.32
C LYS A 750 -0.86 31.21 -28.43
N PRO A 751 -1.57 32.36 -28.49
CA PRO A 751 -2.83 32.50 -27.75
C PRO A 751 -3.79 31.41 -28.24
N THR A 752 -4.29 30.58 -27.28
CA THR A 752 -5.38 29.65 -27.53
C THR A 752 -6.58 30.45 -28.02
N ARG A 753 -7.02 30.25 -29.27
CA ARG A 753 -8.31 30.79 -29.72
C ARG A 753 -9.40 30.22 -28.80
N PRO A 754 -10.33 31.05 -28.28
CA PRO A 754 -11.48 30.47 -27.58
C PRO A 754 -12.19 29.53 -28.56
N HIS A 755 -12.37 28.27 -28.20
CA HIS A 755 -13.27 27.39 -28.92
C HIS A 755 -14.68 28.00 -28.80
N ASP A 756 -15.29 28.29 -29.94
CA ASP A 756 -16.68 28.70 -30.03
C ASP A 756 -17.54 27.68 -29.26
N SER A 757 -18.18 28.16 -28.23
CA SER A 757 -19.14 27.36 -27.44
C SER A 757 -20.19 26.82 -28.39
N VAL A 758 -20.18 25.52 -28.63
CA VAL A 758 -21.27 24.83 -29.31
C VAL A 758 -22.55 25.12 -28.53
N GLY A 759 -23.47 25.76 -29.23
CA GLY A 759 -24.71 26.32 -28.69
C GLY A 759 -25.48 25.27 -27.88
N LYS A 760 -25.88 25.65 -26.69
CA LYS A 760 -26.97 25.02 -25.97
C LYS A 760 -28.24 25.13 -26.82
N SER A 761 -28.61 24.05 -27.54
CA SER A 761 -29.95 23.88 -28.02
C SER A 761 -30.86 23.64 -26.82
N GLY A 762 -31.61 24.63 -26.42
CA GLY A 762 -32.66 24.49 -25.45
C GLY A 762 -33.73 23.54 -26.00
N VAL A 763 -34.11 22.58 -25.18
CA VAL A 763 -35.41 21.92 -25.31
C VAL A 763 -36.14 22.20 -24.00
N GLY A 764 -37.35 22.79 -24.17
CA GLY A 764 -38.26 23.17 -23.14
C GLY A 764 -38.91 21.99 -22.42
#